data_ad2a0489416e78b340154217cfde94c0
#
_entry.id   ad2a0489416e78b340154217cfde94c0
#
_cell.length_a   1.000
_cell.length_b   1.000
_cell.length_c   1.000
_cell.angle_alpha   90.00
_cell.angle_beta   90.00
_cell.angle_gamma   90.00
#
_symmetry.space_group_name_H-M   'P 1'
#
loop_
_entity.id
_entity.type
_entity.pdbx_description
1 polymer ?
#
loop_
_entity_poly.entity_id
_entity_poly.type
_entity_poly.pdbx_seq_one_letter_code
_entity_poly.pdbx_strand_id
1 'polypeptide(L)'
;MKKFGTRLISAVLAGCMMTSVLPVSAFALEGSTEFEGNVSAQENSDAPAEPSGEVAAACPLTGGDIIINNDFIKENGNVYSISGTYADGIVIDAENDDVVINVTGETTFAKGGNKDDCANFITVRNAKSVTVNAEGQTIKTAEGLAYSRCFYAENSFTGTAVLHGGTYNWQCGSRPACYLCGGSWTFDHLTMKAITRAIETDGANVTVNGGIYDCSYSDSATFWIQNSTNASFNYVKASGAGWVLNAIDNSVVNVVGGSYSSNKAEVHPDRPTLRASNNATLNVTNADVTGTYCDVFVTGATANLFGGTYTNTNEYINHEPINYESPALKVWNGGTLSVNGATVDCTGGNAAISSGEPAGSDYDDQAGGKLVVENCTIQNSQYGIYLGKGENASAELKSAEFEGNDSDIYLASNKKITISDTFTTKATIIKVADPKEGRQLTVAGNANKLNLVSQDGYRVAYDKAQHYYYLTQRAPGYTLTAKDATATIKNGDDVIVLTPDDEIAKGTPVTLTADKAPEGLKFLGWTVMVDGVVQNDLLKFPNEEDQTKATFDMPAGDVTVRAVYEIVDPVDPVDPVDPVLPGVIIGGAVILGAYETGTGIYRLMNMQGIPLPSNRIELAELVWERAGKPEPQNMTDENLYADIDADDTDAQKAAHWMVEQELMKFDEDNNKFHPCFPVSKLRVCLTWQNAKDKGLID
;
A
#
# COMPACT_ATOMS: atom_id res chain seq x y z
N MET A 1 -26.59 -20.27 3.15
CA MET A 1 -25.83 -20.04 1.93
C MET A 1 -26.11 -18.66 1.30
N LYS A 2 -27.35 -18.31 0.87
CA LYS A 2 -27.62 -16.98 0.24
C LYS A 2 -27.18 -15.74 1.05
N LYS A 3 -27.25 -15.76 2.38
CA LYS A 3 -26.88 -14.59 3.22
C LYS A 3 -25.36 -14.42 3.42
N PHE A 4 -24.58 -15.49 3.39
CA PHE A 4 -23.13 -15.43 3.60
C PHE A 4 -22.39 -14.99 2.33
N GLY A 5 -22.78 -15.54 1.18
CA GLY A 5 -22.24 -15.10 -0.11
C GLY A 5 -22.56 -13.63 -0.43
N THR A 6 -23.76 -13.17 -0.08
CA THR A 6 -24.18 -11.78 -0.31
C THR A 6 -23.42 -10.78 0.59
N ARG A 7 -23.03 -11.18 1.81
CA ARG A 7 -22.25 -10.30 2.70
C ARG A 7 -20.76 -10.20 2.28
N LEU A 8 -20.18 -11.30 1.80
CA LEU A 8 -18.80 -11.27 1.28
C LEU A 8 -18.73 -10.46 -0.02
N ILE A 9 -19.71 -10.66 -0.91
CA ILE A 9 -19.82 -9.90 -2.17
C ILE A 9 -20.10 -8.41 -1.88
N SER A 10 -20.91 -8.10 -0.87
CA SER A 10 -21.18 -6.71 -0.48
C SER A 10 -19.95 -6.03 0.14
N ALA A 11 -19.12 -6.74 0.91
CA ALA A 11 -17.88 -6.18 1.46
C ALA A 11 -16.84 -5.92 0.37
N VAL A 12 -16.71 -6.82 -0.59
CA VAL A 12 -15.80 -6.66 -1.74
C VAL A 12 -16.29 -5.58 -2.70
N LEU A 13 -17.62 -5.51 -2.97
CA LEU A 13 -18.22 -4.43 -3.77
C LEU A 13 -18.16 -3.08 -3.06
N ALA A 14 -18.31 -3.02 -1.73
CA ALA A 14 -18.15 -1.78 -0.98
C ALA A 14 -16.70 -1.27 -1.00
N GLY A 15 -15.72 -2.17 -0.91
CA GLY A 15 -14.30 -1.83 -1.10
C GLY A 15 -14.01 -1.24 -2.49
N CYS A 16 -14.55 -1.84 -3.54
CA CYS A 16 -14.42 -1.33 -4.91
C CYS A 16 -15.19 -0.03 -5.17
N MET A 17 -16.33 0.21 -4.46
CA MET A 17 -17.11 1.44 -4.65
C MET A 17 -16.54 2.62 -3.86
N MET A 18 -15.81 2.41 -2.77
CA MET A 18 -15.18 3.51 -2.03
C MET A 18 -13.92 4.08 -2.71
N THR A 19 -13.33 3.35 -3.66
CA THR A 19 -12.23 3.87 -4.49
C THR A 19 -12.69 4.69 -5.70
N SER A 20 -14.01 4.75 -5.96
CA SER A 20 -14.57 5.44 -7.13
C SER A 20 -15.17 6.83 -6.85
N VAL A 21 -15.04 7.37 -5.64
CA VAL A 21 -15.60 8.69 -5.29
C VAL A 21 -14.49 9.64 -4.80
N LEU A 22 -13.51 9.84 -5.64
CA LEU A 22 -12.69 11.05 -5.61
C LEU A 22 -12.71 11.63 -7.04
N PRO A 23 -12.90 12.94 -7.22
CA PRO A 23 -12.76 13.55 -8.51
C PRO A 23 -11.27 13.61 -8.86
N VAL A 24 -10.76 12.53 -9.37
CA VAL A 24 -9.47 12.52 -10.02
C VAL A 24 -9.76 12.82 -11.47
N SER A 25 -9.30 13.98 -11.95
CA SER A 25 -9.10 14.20 -13.37
C SER A 25 -8.15 13.09 -13.85
N ALA A 26 -8.73 12.07 -14.46
CA ALA A 26 -8.02 10.89 -14.90
C ALA A 26 -7.11 11.27 -16.07
N PHE A 27 -5.81 11.32 -15.83
CA PHE A 27 -4.83 11.00 -16.85
C PHE A 27 -4.46 9.54 -16.69
N ALA A 28 -4.89 8.72 -17.64
CA ALA A 28 -4.46 7.35 -17.75
C ALA A 28 -2.96 7.35 -18.06
N LEU A 29 -2.15 6.74 -17.18
CA LEU A 29 -0.78 6.37 -17.50
C LEU A 29 -0.74 4.86 -17.67
N GLU A 30 -0.50 4.42 -18.89
CA GLU A 30 -0.13 3.05 -19.20
C GLU A 30 1.29 2.76 -18.65
N GLY A 31 1.45 1.55 -18.12
CA GLY A 31 2.69 1.10 -17.50
C GLY A 31 3.85 0.99 -18.49
N SER A 32 5.02 1.42 -18.05
CA SER A 32 6.29 1.23 -18.75
C SER A 32 6.81 -0.19 -18.51
N THR A 33 6.67 -1.06 -19.51
CA THR A 33 7.55 -2.21 -19.69
C THR A 33 8.67 -1.82 -20.64
N GLU A 34 9.91 -2.11 -20.25
CA GLU A 34 11.08 -2.00 -21.15
C GLU A 34 10.82 -2.78 -22.43
N PHE A 35 10.91 -2.10 -23.55
CA PHE A 35 10.96 -2.73 -24.87
C PHE A 35 12.12 -2.13 -25.66
N GLU A 36 13.20 -2.91 -25.80
CA GLU A 36 14.11 -2.73 -26.90
C GLU A 36 13.45 -3.29 -28.16
N GLY A 37 13.22 -2.42 -29.14
CA GLY A 37 12.69 -2.87 -30.41
C GLY A 37 12.61 -1.74 -31.43
N ASN A 38 13.52 -1.79 -32.41
CA ASN A 38 13.51 -0.99 -33.62
C ASN A 38 12.14 -0.91 -34.27
N VAL A 39 11.58 0.29 -34.38
CA VAL A 39 10.43 0.55 -35.27
C VAL A 39 10.82 1.62 -36.28
N SER A 40 10.85 1.23 -37.54
CA SER A 40 10.98 2.09 -38.69
C SER A 40 9.80 3.04 -38.78
N ALA A 41 10.07 4.33 -38.93
CA ALA A 41 9.11 5.39 -39.14
C ALA A 41 8.33 5.16 -40.45
N GLN A 42 6.99 5.18 -40.35
CA GLN A 42 6.12 5.36 -41.47
C GLN A 42 5.48 6.74 -41.34
N GLU A 43 5.83 7.63 -42.25
CA GLU A 43 5.32 9.00 -42.35
C GLU A 43 3.80 8.98 -42.61
N ASN A 44 3.03 9.58 -41.72
CA ASN A 44 1.68 10.04 -42.03
C ASN A 44 1.68 11.56 -42.10
N SER A 45 1.60 12.05 -43.33
CA SER A 45 1.46 13.45 -43.67
C SER A 45 0.00 13.88 -43.45
N ASP A 46 -0.26 14.56 -42.31
CA ASP A 46 -1.33 15.57 -42.15
C ASP A 46 -1.13 16.26 -40.78
N ALA A 47 -0.08 17.07 -40.68
CA ALA A 47 0.06 18.06 -39.62
C ALA A 47 -0.53 19.40 -40.09
N PRO A 48 -1.32 20.12 -39.27
CA PRO A 48 -1.69 21.52 -39.61
C PRO A 48 -0.41 22.35 -39.65
N ALA A 49 -0.30 23.19 -40.66
CA ALA A 49 0.79 24.09 -40.88
C ALA A 49 1.09 24.93 -39.62
N GLU A 50 2.26 24.81 -39.07
CA GLU A 50 2.79 25.71 -38.05
C GLU A 50 2.77 27.15 -38.62
N PRO A 51 2.39 28.17 -37.83
CA PRO A 51 2.57 29.54 -38.25
C PRO A 51 4.08 29.81 -38.38
N SER A 52 4.54 30.08 -39.58
CA SER A 52 5.88 30.55 -39.88
C SER A 52 6.10 31.96 -39.34
N GLY A 53 6.22 32.09 -38.01
CA GLY A 53 6.83 33.23 -37.38
C GLY A 53 8.34 32.96 -37.27
N GLU A 54 9.18 33.82 -37.82
CA GLU A 54 10.61 33.81 -37.52
C GLU A 54 10.77 33.76 -35.98
N VAL A 55 11.30 32.66 -35.45
CA VAL A 55 11.70 32.61 -34.07
C VAL A 55 12.85 33.58 -33.92
N ALA A 56 12.61 34.69 -33.23
CA ALA A 56 13.64 35.68 -32.94
C ALA A 56 14.87 34.98 -32.37
N ALA A 57 16.05 35.19 -32.96
CA ALA A 57 17.25 34.57 -32.49
C ALA A 57 17.50 34.98 -31.02
N ALA A 58 17.75 33.97 -30.13
CA ALA A 58 17.98 34.25 -28.72
C ALA A 58 19.20 35.20 -28.55
N CYS A 59 19.06 36.25 -27.76
CA CYS A 59 20.11 37.19 -27.46
C CYS A 59 21.14 36.52 -26.53
N PRO A 60 22.44 36.40 -26.94
CA PRO A 60 23.45 35.82 -26.08
C PRO A 60 23.73 36.74 -24.88
N LEU A 61 23.61 36.22 -23.65
CA LEU A 61 24.04 36.94 -22.46
C LEU A 61 25.52 36.58 -22.16
N THR A 62 26.42 37.57 -22.24
CA THR A 62 27.84 37.36 -22.01
C THR A 62 28.44 38.49 -21.15
N GLY A 63 29.24 38.10 -20.13
CA GLY A 63 30.02 39.05 -19.28
C GLY A 63 29.22 39.71 -18.17
N GLY A 64 29.86 40.43 -17.26
CA GLY A 64 29.39 41.33 -16.20
C GLY A 64 28.01 41.14 -15.54
N ASP A 65 27.64 42.04 -14.64
CA ASP A 65 26.32 42.11 -14.03
C ASP A 65 25.24 42.38 -15.11
N ILE A 66 24.42 41.39 -15.39
CA ILE A 66 23.38 41.45 -16.39
C ILE A 66 22.06 41.68 -15.66
N ILE A 67 21.35 42.79 -15.98
CA ILE A 67 20.01 43.09 -15.47
C ILE A 67 19.03 43.05 -16.64
N ILE A 68 18.16 42.03 -16.64
CA ILE A 68 17.05 41.94 -17.59
C ILE A 68 15.85 42.64 -16.98
N ASN A 69 15.69 43.90 -17.38
CA ASN A 69 14.52 44.72 -17.02
C ASN A 69 13.69 45.03 -18.28
N ASN A 70 12.56 45.71 -18.10
CA ASN A 70 11.66 46.03 -19.21
C ASN A 70 12.35 46.84 -20.35
N ASP A 71 13.34 47.69 -20.05
CA ASP A 71 14.06 48.43 -21.06
C ASP A 71 15.02 47.51 -21.82
N PHE A 72 15.70 46.62 -21.13
CA PHE A 72 16.56 45.61 -21.76
C PHE A 72 15.76 44.69 -22.69
N ILE A 73 14.51 44.32 -22.29
CA ILE A 73 13.61 43.48 -23.09
C ILE A 73 13.17 44.25 -24.37
N LYS A 74 12.85 45.55 -24.28
CA LYS A 74 12.47 46.34 -25.43
C LYS A 74 13.56 46.39 -26.50
N GLU A 75 14.82 46.36 -26.07
CA GLU A 75 15.98 46.43 -26.96
C GLU A 75 16.42 45.07 -27.51
N ASN A 76 16.33 44.02 -26.69
CA ASN A 76 16.92 42.72 -26.96
C ASN A 76 15.91 41.59 -27.11
N GLY A 77 14.61 41.86 -26.94
CA GLY A 77 13.58 40.84 -26.85
C GLY A 77 13.61 40.10 -25.48
N ASN A 78 12.78 39.07 -25.31
CA ASN A 78 12.60 38.34 -24.06
C ASN A 78 13.17 36.92 -24.07
N VAL A 79 13.92 36.54 -25.10
CA VAL A 79 14.55 35.21 -25.26
C VAL A 79 16.05 35.35 -25.28
N TYR A 80 16.72 34.71 -24.35
CA TYR A 80 18.16 34.81 -24.14
C TYR A 80 18.83 33.44 -24.21
N SER A 81 20.10 33.42 -24.52
CA SER A 81 20.94 32.23 -24.46
C SER A 81 22.13 32.40 -23.51
N ILE A 82 22.44 31.35 -22.76
CA ILE A 82 23.59 31.31 -21.85
C ILE A 82 24.46 30.09 -22.12
N SER A 83 25.77 30.30 -22.05
CA SER A 83 26.81 29.26 -22.09
C SER A 83 28.15 29.83 -21.62
N GLY A 84 29.09 28.97 -21.22
CA GLY A 84 30.45 29.39 -20.79
C GLY A 84 30.49 29.81 -19.31
N THR A 85 31.45 30.68 -18.96
CA THR A 85 31.74 31.04 -17.57
C THR A 85 31.24 32.43 -17.23
N TYR A 86 30.50 32.54 -16.13
CA TYR A 86 29.98 33.80 -15.60
C TYR A 86 30.67 34.17 -14.31
N ALA A 87 31.28 35.34 -14.29
CA ALA A 87 31.91 35.93 -13.11
C ALA A 87 30.93 36.70 -12.23
N ASP A 88 29.77 37.08 -12.79
CA ASP A 88 28.66 37.77 -12.11
C ASP A 88 27.32 37.11 -12.44
N GLY A 89 26.28 37.45 -11.66
CA GLY A 89 24.94 36.86 -11.82
C GLY A 89 24.09 37.57 -12.84
N ILE A 90 22.98 36.95 -13.15
CA ILE A 90 21.89 37.49 -13.96
C ILE A 90 20.76 37.89 -13.05
N VAL A 91 20.31 39.13 -13.10
CA VAL A 91 19.14 39.61 -12.34
C VAL A 91 17.98 39.81 -13.29
N ILE A 92 16.85 39.20 -13.01
CA ILE A 92 15.59 39.35 -13.74
C ILE A 92 14.67 40.26 -12.92
N ASP A 93 14.41 41.46 -13.45
CA ASP A 93 13.58 42.49 -12.85
C ASP A 93 12.68 43.10 -13.94
N ALA A 94 11.87 42.27 -14.54
CA ALA A 94 11.09 42.52 -15.76
C ALA A 94 9.58 42.48 -15.44
N GLU A 95 9.11 43.50 -14.75
CA GLU A 95 7.72 43.62 -14.32
C GLU A 95 6.74 43.36 -15.47
N ASN A 96 5.83 42.43 -15.34
CA ASN A 96 4.80 42.02 -16.32
C ASN A 96 5.31 41.36 -17.62
N ASP A 97 6.59 41.12 -17.78
CA ASP A 97 7.14 40.48 -18.97
C ASP A 97 7.48 39.00 -18.73
N ASP A 98 7.44 38.22 -19.80
CA ASP A 98 7.90 36.84 -19.83
C ASP A 98 9.39 36.83 -20.20
N VAL A 99 10.21 36.02 -19.48
CA VAL A 99 11.66 35.87 -19.73
C VAL A 99 11.98 34.42 -20.02
N VAL A 100 12.64 34.14 -21.12
CA VAL A 100 13.08 32.80 -21.52
C VAL A 100 14.61 32.74 -21.58
N ILE A 101 15.22 31.82 -20.87
CA ILE A 101 16.67 31.55 -20.86
C ILE A 101 16.89 30.15 -21.42
N ASN A 102 17.56 30.05 -22.56
CA ASN A 102 18.00 28.81 -23.17
C ASN A 102 19.45 28.54 -22.82
N VAL A 103 19.76 27.43 -22.18
CA VAL A 103 21.11 26.99 -21.92
C VAL A 103 21.60 26.26 -23.16
N THR A 104 22.56 26.86 -23.87
CA THR A 104 23.04 26.35 -25.17
C THR A 104 24.37 25.62 -25.09
N GLY A 105 24.95 25.52 -23.91
CA GLY A 105 26.19 24.79 -23.63
C GLY A 105 26.49 24.72 -22.15
N GLU A 106 27.57 24.01 -21.77
CA GLU A 106 27.99 23.96 -20.37
C GLU A 106 28.16 25.38 -19.80
N THR A 107 27.49 25.62 -18.67
CA THR A 107 27.48 26.93 -18.03
C THR A 107 28.06 26.84 -16.62
N THR A 108 29.08 27.67 -16.34
CA THR A 108 29.80 27.68 -15.06
C THR A 108 29.64 29.02 -14.36
N PHE A 109 29.14 29.02 -13.11
CA PHE A 109 29.15 30.21 -12.28
C PHE A 109 30.40 30.25 -11.42
N ALA A 110 31.19 31.34 -11.53
CA ALA A 110 32.51 31.46 -10.93
C ALA A 110 32.60 32.49 -9.80
N LYS A 111 31.46 32.99 -9.29
CA LYS A 111 31.42 33.97 -8.19
C LYS A 111 31.07 33.30 -6.86
N GLY A 112 31.91 33.50 -5.86
CA GLY A 112 31.62 33.20 -4.48
C GLY A 112 31.11 34.44 -3.74
N GLY A 113 30.33 34.22 -2.66
CA GLY A 113 29.88 35.26 -1.75
C GLY A 113 30.55 35.17 -0.39
N ASN A 114 29.94 35.79 0.60
CA ASN A 114 30.26 35.65 2.00
C ASN A 114 28.98 35.38 2.82
N LYS A 115 29.11 35.24 4.13
CA LYS A 115 27.95 34.88 5.00
C LYS A 115 26.80 35.88 4.89
N ASP A 116 27.07 37.15 4.72
CA ASP A 116 26.09 38.24 4.73
C ASP A 116 25.65 38.66 3.33
N ASP A 117 26.47 38.38 2.30
CA ASP A 117 26.19 38.67 0.90
C ASP A 117 26.49 37.45 0.01
N CYS A 118 25.46 36.70 -0.29
CA CYS A 118 25.55 35.51 -1.13
C CYS A 118 25.60 35.89 -2.62
N ALA A 119 26.45 35.24 -3.35
CA ALA A 119 26.46 35.34 -4.80
C ALA A 119 25.34 34.46 -5.38
N ASN A 120 24.52 34.99 -6.27
CA ASN A 120 23.46 34.26 -6.94
C ASN A 120 23.73 34.23 -8.44
N PHE A 121 23.58 33.06 -9.08
CA PHE A 121 23.73 32.96 -10.51
C PHE A 121 22.57 33.59 -11.24
N ILE A 122 21.33 33.18 -10.89
CA ILE A 122 20.12 33.81 -11.40
C ILE A 122 19.30 34.29 -10.21
N THR A 123 19.07 35.60 -10.14
CA THR A 123 18.19 36.26 -9.19
C THR A 123 16.91 36.66 -9.87
N VAL A 124 15.74 36.25 -9.35
CA VAL A 124 14.44 36.68 -9.85
C VAL A 124 13.80 37.63 -8.82
N ARG A 125 13.72 38.91 -9.18
CA ARG A 125 13.05 39.96 -8.39
C ARG A 125 11.61 40.14 -8.79
N ASN A 126 11.41 40.22 -10.10
CA ASN A 126 10.09 40.47 -10.66
C ASN A 126 10.03 39.97 -12.11
N ALA A 127 8.98 39.30 -12.48
CA ALA A 127 8.63 38.88 -13.84
C ALA A 127 7.21 38.31 -13.84
N LYS A 128 6.55 38.34 -14.99
CA LYS A 128 5.28 37.61 -15.17
C LYS A 128 5.57 36.10 -15.22
N SER A 129 6.54 35.69 -16.04
CA SER A 129 7.08 34.34 -16.04
C SER A 129 8.57 34.27 -16.34
N VAL A 130 9.24 33.23 -15.82
CA VAL A 130 10.63 32.88 -16.13
C VAL A 130 10.66 31.42 -16.59
N THR A 131 11.22 31.17 -17.77
CA THR A 131 11.43 29.82 -18.27
C THR A 131 12.91 29.58 -18.49
N VAL A 132 13.45 28.50 -17.94
CA VAL A 132 14.85 28.08 -18.16
C VAL A 132 14.83 26.72 -18.85
N ASN A 133 15.31 26.67 -20.09
CA ASN A 133 15.44 25.44 -20.86
C ASN A 133 16.88 24.97 -20.83
N ALA A 134 17.17 23.88 -20.13
CA ALA A 134 18.52 23.35 -19.97
C ALA A 134 18.64 21.87 -20.38
N GLU A 135 17.69 21.36 -21.15
CA GLU A 135 17.67 19.95 -21.54
C GLU A 135 18.98 19.52 -22.21
N GLY A 136 19.58 18.43 -21.73
CA GLY A 136 20.87 17.93 -22.20
C GLY A 136 22.09 18.80 -21.83
N GLN A 137 21.91 19.91 -21.10
CA GLN A 137 22.98 20.84 -20.73
C GLN A 137 23.31 20.74 -19.23
N THR A 138 24.46 21.31 -18.87
CA THR A 138 24.94 21.34 -17.49
C THR A 138 25.18 22.79 -17.02
N ILE A 139 24.59 23.10 -15.86
CA ILE A 139 24.86 24.32 -15.09
C ILE A 139 25.60 23.91 -13.81
N LYS A 140 26.74 24.53 -13.54
CA LYS A 140 27.56 24.18 -12.37
C LYS A 140 28.22 25.38 -11.70
N THR A 141 28.66 25.20 -10.45
CA THR A 141 29.61 26.12 -9.81
C THR A 141 31.05 25.80 -10.21
N ALA A 142 31.92 26.81 -10.22
CA ALA A 142 33.35 26.57 -10.15
C ALA A 142 33.72 25.92 -8.80
N GLU A 143 34.82 25.16 -8.79
CA GLU A 143 35.28 24.48 -7.58
C GLU A 143 35.70 25.46 -6.46
N GLY A 144 35.46 25.04 -5.20
CA GLY A 144 35.93 25.78 -4.02
C GLY A 144 35.13 27.05 -3.67
N LEU A 145 34.02 27.31 -4.34
CA LEU A 145 33.16 28.46 -4.01
C LEU A 145 32.34 28.22 -2.75
N ALA A 146 32.18 29.28 -1.97
CA ALA A 146 31.26 29.31 -0.83
C ALA A 146 30.23 30.40 -0.99
N TYR A 147 29.08 30.26 -0.29
CA TYR A 147 28.00 31.24 -0.25
C TYR A 147 27.46 31.62 -1.63
N SER A 148 27.24 30.65 -2.50
CA SER A 148 26.60 30.87 -3.80
C SER A 148 25.33 30.05 -3.98
N ARG A 149 24.39 30.56 -4.80
CA ARG A 149 23.13 29.90 -5.16
C ARG A 149 23.00 29.86 -6.68
N CYS A 150 22.36 28.79 -7.19
CA CYS A 150 21.99 28.71 -8.60
C CYS A 150 20.81 29.64 -8.89
N PHE A 151 19.74 29.52 -8.08
CA PHE A 151 18.56 30.37 -8.18
C PHE A 151 18.24 31.00 -6.84
N TYR A 152 17.93 32.29 -6.91
CA TYR A 152 17.39 33.05 -5.79
C TYR A 152 16.14 33.79 -6.23
N ALA A 153 15.00 33.56 -5.55
CA ALA A 153 13.80 34.34 -5.77
C ALA A 153 13.57 35.28 -4.58
N GLU A 154 13.40 36.55 -4.84
CA GLU A 154 13.05 37.54 -3.83
C GLU A 154 11.56 37.43 -3.47
N ASN A 155 11.18 37.91 -2.28
CA ASN A 155 9.77 37.94 -1.84
C ASN A 155 8.85 38.76 -2.77
N SER A 156 9.41 39.69 -3.52
CA SER A 156 8.72 40.54 -4.52
C SER A 156 8.27 39.76 -5.75
N PHE A 157 8.90 38.62 -6.03
CA PHE A 157 8.51 37.78 -7.17
C PHE A 157 7.18 37.09 -6.88
N THR A 158 6.16 37.38 -7.68
CA THR A 158 4.82 36.79 -7.57
C THR A 158 4.41 35.97 -8.79
N GLY A 159 5.26 35.94 -9.84
CA GLY A 159 5.03 35.23 -11.08
C GLY A 159 5.29 33.73 -11.00
N THR A 160 5.43 33.14 -12.17
CA THR A 160 5.74 31.72 -12.31
C THR A 160 7.15 31.51 -12.85
N ALA A 161 7.80 30.45 -12.41
CA ALA A 161 9.09 30.03 -12.95
C ALA A 161 9.09 28.55 -13.29
N VAL A 162 9.60 28.18 -14.46
CA VAL A 162 9.69 26.80 -14.92
C VAL A 162 11.12 26.50 -15.35
N LEU A 163 11.70 25.45 -14.81
CA LEU A 163 12.99 24.91 -15.20
C LEU A 163 12.77 23.59 -15.90
N HIS A 164 13.13 23.49 -17.17
CA HIS A 164 13.00 22.29 -17.98
C HIS A 164 14.35 21.59 -18.15
N GLY A 165 14.44 20.35 -17.70
CA GLY A 165 15.57 19.45 -17.90
C GLY A 165 16.90 19.97 -17.36
N GLY A 166 17.97 19.34 -17.79
CA GLY A 166 19.34 19.73 -17.46
C GLY A 166 19.92 19.11 -16.20
N THR A 167 21.25 19.24 -16.09
CA THR A 167 22.02 18.83 -14.91
C THR A 167 22.51 20.05 -14.16
N TYR A 168 22.15 20.19 -12.91
CA TYR A 168 22.56 21.26 -12.01
C TYR A 168 23.54 20.70 -10.97
N ASN A 169 24.84 20.97 -11.15
CA ASN A 169 25.87 20.48 -10.25
C ASN A 169 26.37 21.62 -9.33
N TRP A 170 25.70 21.79 -8.19
CA TRP A 170 25.92 22.93 -7.32
C TRP A 170 26.77 22.57 -6.10
N GLN A 171 28.07 22.66 -6.26
CA GLN A 171 29.08 22.27 -5.26
C GLN A 171 29.41 23.40 -4.26
N CYS A 172 28.34 24.01 -3.69
CA CYS A 172 28.50 25.05 -2.66
C CYS A 172 28.11 24.50 -1.28
N GLY A 173 29.04 24.44 -0.35
CA GLY A 173 28.87 23.84 0.98
C GLY A 173 28.06 24.69 2.00
N SER A 174 27.73 25.93 1.67
CA SER A 174 27.19 26.87 2.68
C SER A 174 25.78 27.36 2.41
N ARG A 175 25.22 27.13 1.23
CA ARG A 175 23.90 27.63 0.81
C ARG A 175 23.17 26.61 -0.07
N PRO A 176 21.83 26.66 -0.12
CA PRO A 176 21.04 25.85 -1.04
C PRO A 176 21.35 26.20 -2.50
N ALA A 177 21.19 25.24 -3.40
CA ALA A 177 21.26 25.53 -4.82
C ALA A 177 20.11 26.46 -5.25
N CYS A 178 18.90 26.22 -4.78
CA CYS A 178 17.75 27.11 -4.99
C CYS A 178 17.21 27.61 -3.65
N TYR A 179 17.11 28.95 -3.48
CA TYR A 179 16.47 29.58 -2.34
C TYR A 179 15.33 30.47 -2.81
N LEU A 180 14.10 30.10 -2.51
CA LEU A 180 12.92 30.63 -3.13
C LEU A 180 12.00 31.29 -2.08
N CYS A 181 11.96 32.62 -2.09
CA CYS A 181 11.14 33.37 -1.15
C CYS A 181 9.80 33.86 -1.76
N GLY A 182 9.62 33.74 -3.07
CA GLY A 182 8.41 34.20 -3.76
C GLY A 182 8.14 33.43 -5.04
N GLY A 183 6.93 33.62 -5.59
CA GLY A 183 6.47 33.03 -6.84
C GLY A 183 6.03 31.57 -6.74
N SER A 184 5.74 31.02 -7.91
CA SER A 184 5.40 29.60 -8.07
C SER A 184 6.39 28.94 -9.03
N TRP A 185 7.12 27.95 -8.55
CA TRP A 185 8.23 27.30 -9.25
C TRP A 185 7.88 25.89 -9.67
N THR A 186 8.19 25.54 -10.91
CA THR A 186 8.10 24.18 -11.43
C THR A 186 9.50 23.70 -11.86
N PHE A 187 9.92 22.57 -11.30
CA PHE A 187 11.15 21.86 -11.67
C PHE A 187 10.74 20.61 -12.44
N ASP A 188 11.05 20.55 -13.72
CA ASP A 188 10.55 19.54 -14.62
C ASP A 188 11.67 18.64 -15.14
N HIS A 189 11.78 17.42 -14.60
CA HIS A 189 12.74 16.38 -14.97
C HIS A 189 14.22 16.80 -14.89
N LEU A 190 14.60 17.48 -13.80
CA LEU A 190 15.99 17.91 -13.59
C LEU A 190 16.86 16.81 -12.95
N THR A 191 18.17 16.89 -13.19
CA THR A 191 19.17 16.27 -12.31
C THR A 191 19.84 17.36 -11.50
N MET A 192 19.70 17.33 -10.17
CA MET A 192 20.31 18.32 -9.29
C MET A 192 21.19 17.63 -8.24
N LYS A 193 22.48 17.98 -8.25
CA LYS A 193 23.46 17.54 -7.24
C LYS A 193 23.92 18.75 -6.46
N ALA A 194 23.68 18.75 -5.15
CA ALA A 194 24.07 19.85 -4.27
C ALA A 194 24.84 19.32 -3.05
N ILE A 195 25.63 20.20 -2.42
CA ILE A 195 26.28 19.83 -1.15
C ILE A 195 25.23 19.93 -0.02
N THR A 196 24.60 21.09 0.17
CA THR A 196 23.68 21.30 1.32
C THR A 196 22.23 20.96 1.01
N ARG A 197 21.58 21.75 0.17
CA ARG A 197 20.16 21.62 -0.21
C ARG A 197 20.01 21.80 -1.71
N ALA A 198 19.17 21.02 -2.31
CA ALA A 198 18.75 21.25 -3.69
C ALA A 198 17.76 22.41 -3.74
N ILE A 199 16.69 22.35 -2.97
CA ILE A 199 15.65 23.37 -2.92
C ILE A 199 15.35 23.73 -1.46
N GLU A 200 15.40 25.02 -1.16
CA GLU A 200 14.90 25.61 0.08
C GLU A 200 13.85 26.65 -0.27
N THR A 201 12.69 26.56 0.38
CA THR A 201 11.61 27.54 0.18
C THR A 201 11.39 28.37 1.43
N ASP A 202 10.96 29.62 1.23
CA ASP A 202 10.59 30.53 2.29
C ASP A 202 9.35 31.34 1.85
N GLY A 203 8.23 30.64 1.68
CA GLY A 203 6.96 31.20 1.21
C GLY A 203 6.64 30.99 -0.26
N ALA A 204 7.59 30.55 -1.10
CA ALA A 204 7.34 30.22 -2.51
C ALA A 204 6.57 28.89 -2.67
N ASN A 205 5.68 28.79 -3.65
CA ASN A 205 5.10 27.50 -4.02
C ASN A 205 6.02 26.71 -4.95
N VAL A 206 6.08 25.39 -4.78
CA VAL A 206 7.00 24.54 -5.56
C VAL A 206 6.28 23.29 -6.09
N THR A 207 6.53 22.99 -7.36
CA THR A 207 6.17 21.71 -7.98
C THR A 207 7.41 21.09 -8.57
N VAL A 208 7.69 19.83 -8.21
CA VAL A 208 8.80 19.04 -8.74
C VAL A 208 8.23 17.84 -9.47
N ASN A 209 8.44 17.77 -10.78
CA ASN A 209 7.98 16.69 -11.64
C ASN A 209 9.17 15.82 -12.04
N GLY A 210 9.24 14.59 -11.55
CA GLY A 210 10.33 13.66 -11.84
C GLY A 210 11.70 14.19 -11.46
N GLY A 211 12.70 13.66 -12.13
CA GLY A 211 14.08 14.10 -11.92
C GLY A 211 14.82 13.38 -10.78
N ILE A 212 16.11 13.72 -10.65
CA ILE A 212 17.03 13.12 -9.67
C ILE A 212 17.63 14.24 -8.82
N TYR A 213 17.52 14.13 -7.52
CA TYR A 213 18.01 15.11 -6.56
C TYR A 213 18.89 14.42 -5.52
N ASP A 214 20.12 14.87 -5.36
CA ASP A 214 21.08 14.27 -4.45
C ASP A 214 21.86 15.35 -3.67
N CYS A 215 21.85 15.24 -2.35
CA CYS A 215 22.58 16.14 -1.46
C CYS A 215 23.53 15.36 -0.56
N SER A 216 24.78 15.83 -0.47
CA SER A 216 25.84 15.11 0.23
C SER A 216 26.10 15.55 1.67
N TYR A 217 25.48 16.63 2.13
CA TYR A 217 25.71 17.16 3.49
C TYR A 217 24.73 16.58 4.50
N SER A 218 25.27 15.89 5.50
CA SER A 218 24.47 15.13 6.48
C SER A 218 23.63 15.96 7.46
N ASP A 219 23.98 17.22 7.69
CA ASP A 219 23.24 18.11 8.60
C ASP A 219 22.23 19.01 7.88
N SER A 220 21.72 18.56 6.75
CA SER A 220 20.71 19.29 5.98
C SER A 220 19.75 18.36 5.24
N ALA A 221 18.68 18.92 4.70
CA ALA A 221 17.71 18.21 3.86
C ALA A 221 17.93 18.49 2.38
N THR A 222 17.69 17.51 1.51
CA THR A 222 17.65 17.74 0.07
C THR A 222 16.59 18.77 -0.30
N PHE A 223 15.41 18.66 0.32
CA PHE A 223 14.30 19.61 0.19
C PHE A 223 13.94 20.18 1.57
N TRP A 224 14.06 21.49 1.72
CA TRP A 224 13.70 22.20 2.94
C TRP A 224 12.53 23.15 2.67
N ILE A 225 11.33 22.75 3.09
CA ILE A 225 10.07 23.41 2.76
C ILE A 225 9.49 24.07 4.02
N GLN A 226 9.44 25.40 4.03
CA GLN A 226 9.07 26.17 5.21
C GLN A 226 8.16 27.37 4.92
N ASN A 227 7.63 28.00 5.97
CA ASN A 227 6.91 29.27 5.94
C ASN A 227 5.67 29.25 5.05
N SER A 228 4.74 28.33 5.35
CA SER A 228 3.44 28.21 4.66
C SER A 228 3.53 27.91 3.16
N THR A 229 4.64 27.34 2.71
CA THR A 229 4.82 26.88 1.33
C THR A 229 3.87 25.74 1.00
N ASN A 230 3.28 25.76 -0.21
CA ASN A 230 2.66 24.59 -0.81
C ASN A 230 3.67 23.94 -1.78
N ALA A 231 4.02 22.68 -1.53
CA ALA A 231 4.95 21.95 -2.37
C ALA A 231 4.34 20.62 -2.84
N SER A 232 4.64 20.25 -4.09
CA SER A 232 4.24 18.99 -4.70
C SER A 232 5.43 18.30 -5.34
N PHE A 233 5.63 17.02 -5.04
CA PHE A 233 6.70 16.17 -5.55
C PHE A 233 6.07 14.99 -6.27
N ASN A 234 6.22 14.93 -7.58
CA ASN A 234 5.57 13.93 -8.42
C ASN A 234 6.63 13.00 -9.01
N TYR A 235 6.68 11.73 -8.59
CA TYR A 235 7.60 10.71 -9.11
C TYR A 235 9.08 11.08 -9.05
N VAL A 236 9.47 11.77 -7.99
CA VAL A 236 10.83 12.27 -7.78
C VAL A 236 11.73 11.16 -7.24
N LYS A 237 12.96 11.09 -7.72
CA LYS A 237 14.02 10.28 -7.12
C LYS A 237 14.94 11.17 -6.32
N ALA A 238 14.88 11.06 -5.00
CA ALA A 238 15.67 11.92 -4.11
C ALA A 238 16.51 11.11 -3.14
N SER A 239 17.75 11.55 -2.96
CA SER A 239 18.64 11.00 -1.94
C SER A 239 19.29 12.12 -1.13
N GLY A 240 19.71 11.78 0.09
CA GLY A 240 20.39 12.70 0.99
C GLY A 240 21.26 11.99 2.01
N ALA A 241 22.31 12.67 2.46
CA ALA A 241 23.16 12.19 3.55
C ALA A 241 22.53 12.42 4.94
N GLY A 242 21.53 13.31 5.04
CA GLY A 242 20.71 13.58 6.20
C GLY A 242 19.22 13.40 5.86
N TRP A 243 18.40 14.40 6.15
CA TRP A 243 17.02 14.40 5.68
C TRP A 243 16.93 14.46 4.16
N VAL A 244 15.96 13.79 3.58
CA VAL A 244 15.64 14.00 2.17
C VAL A 244 14.60 15.11 2.01
N LEU A 245 13.54 15.08 2.83
CA LEU A 245 12.52 16.12 2.82
C LEU A 245 12.20 16.56 4.25
N ASN A 246 12.23 17.87 4.50
CA ASN A 246 11.83 18.49 5.76
C ASN A 246 10.73 19.52 5.51
N ALA A 247 9.52 19.21 5.94
CA ALA A 247 8.35 20.09 5.89
C ALA A 247 8.14 20.74 7.26
N ILE A 248 8.16 22.08 7.33
CA ILE A 248 8.04 22.81 8.58
C ILE A 248 7.15 24.07 8.46
N ASP A 249 6.77 24.65 9.59
CA ASP A 249 6.17 25.98 9.70
C ASP A 249 4.91 26.17 8.83
N ASN A 250 3.87 25.38 9.11
CA ASN A 250 2.56 25.41 8.43
C ASN A 250 2.62 25.09 6.91
N SER A 251 3.70 24.52 6.42
CA SER A 251 3.81 24.12 5.01
C SER A 251 2.92 22.91 4.72
N VAL A 252 2.43 22.83 3.49
CA VAL A 252 1.69 21.68 2.96
C VAL A 252 2.49 21.02 1.86
N VAL A 253 2.91 19.79 2.09
CA VAL A 253 3.74 19.04 1.15
C VAL A 253 3.00 17.80 0.70
N ASN A 254 2.87 17.65 -0.62
CA ASN A 254 2.28 16.48 -1.27
C ASN A 254 3.35 15.72 -2.04
N VAL A 255 3.48 14.44 -1.75
CA VAL A 255 4.40 13.51 -2.42
C VAL A 255 3.57 12.44 -3.13
N VAL A 256 3.77 12.26 -4.42
CA VAL A 256 3.08 11.24 -5.22
C VAL A 256 4.12 10.37 -5.91
N GLY A 257 4.21 9.11 -5.53
CA GLY A 257 5.18 8.16 -6.07
C GLY A 257 6.63 8.59 -5.83
N GLY A 258 7.53 7.98 -6.59
CA GLY A 258 8.96 8.27 -6.50
C GLY A 258 9.67 7.49 -5.40
N SER A 259 10.97 7.73 -5.27
CA SER A 259 11.82 7.07 -4.27
C SER A 259 12.63 8.08 -3.47
N TYR A 260 12.64 7.92 -2.16
CA TYR A 260 13.27 8.82 -1.20
C TYR A 260 14.18 8.01 -0.28
N SER A 261 15.49 8.30 -0.29
CA SER A 261 16.47 7.49 0.45
C SER A 261 17.45 8.34 1.24
N SER A 262 17.53 8.15 2.54
CA SER A 262 18.64 8.66 3.36
C SER A 262 19.72 7.57 3.45
N ASN A 263 20.87 7.79 2.84
CA ASN A 263 21.85 6.74 2.60
C ASN A 263 23.25 6.96 3.20
N LYS A 264 23.44 7.99 4.04
CA LYS A 264 24.76 8.30 4.64
C LYS A 264 24.61 8.85 6.06
N ALA A 265 24.18 8.01 6.96
CA ALA A 265 24.01 8.38 8.37
C ALA A 265 25.32 8.36 9.21
N GLU A 266 26.50 8.37 8.61
CA GLU A 266 27.78 8.29 9.33
C GLU A 266 28.02 9.42 10.33
N VAL A 267 27.46 10.61 10.06
CA VAL A 267 27.70 11.81 10.91
C VAL A 267 26.49 12.16 11.77
N HIS A 268 25.28 12.00 11.24
CA HIS A 268 24.02 12.29 11.94
C HIS A 268 23.01 11.17 11.70
N PRO A 269 23.21 10.00 12.29
CA PRO A 269 22.33 8.84 12.09
C PRO A 269 20.91 9.06 12.64
N ASP A 270 20.67 10.14 13.42
CA ASP A 270 19.38 10.54 14.00
C ASP A 270 18.47 11.31 13.02
N ARG A 271 18.80 11.35 11.73
CA ARG A 271 18.02 12.10 10.74
C ARG A 271 17.01 11.21 10.01
N PRO A 272 15.69 11.50 10.09
CA PRO A 272 14.68 10.78 9.33
C PRO A 272 14.73 11.14 7.83
N THR A 273 14.32 10.21 6.98
CA THR A 273 14.23 10.44 5.54
C THR A 273 13.21 11.53 5.21
N LEU A 274 12.00 11.42 5.72
CA LEU A 274 10.96 12.44 5.61
C LEU A 274 10.61 12.98 7.00
N ARG A 275 10.44 14.30 7.12
CA ARG A 275 10.06 14.94 8.37
C ARG A 275 8.92 15.93 8.17
N ALA A 276 7.98 15.92 9.11
CA ALA A 276 6.98 16.98 9.27
C ALA A 276 7.03 17.54 10.69
N SER A 277 7.11 18.86 10.83
CA SER A 277 7.16 19.53 12.12
C SER A 277 6.48 20.89 12.12
N ASN A 278 6.20 21.47 13.32
CA ASN A 278 5.66 22.82 13.49
C ASN A 278 4.40 23.08 12.65
N ASN A 279 3.35 22.28 12.86
CA ASN A 279 2.06 22.37 12.17
C ASN A 279 2.11 22.09 10.65
N ALA A 280 3.19 21.60 10.09
CA ALA A 280 3.24 21.21 8.69
C ALA A 280 2.28 20.04 8.41
N THR A 281 1.86 19.93 7.16
CA THR A 281 1.10 18.77 6.65
C THR A 281 1.91 18.08 5.56
N LEU A 282 2.18 16.79 5.75
CA LEU A 282 2.87 15.95 4.79
C LEU A 282 1.91 14.85 4.31
N ASN A 283 1.57 14.87 3.04
CA ASN A 283 0.77 13.83 2.40
C ASN A 283 1.68 13.02 1.46
N VAL A 284 1.73 11.70 1.66
CA VAL A 284 2.54 10.80 0.84
C VAL A 284 1.64 9.75 0.23
N THR A 285 1.72 9.57 -1.08
CA THR A 285 0.91 8.61 -1.82
C THR A 285 1.82 7.71 -2.66
N ASN A 286 1.82 6.40 -2.39
CA ASN A 286 2.52 5.37 -3.16
C ASN A 286 4.01 5.66 -3.41
N ALA A 287 4.72 6.21 -2.44
CA ALA A 287 6.16 6.44 -2.52
C ALA A 287 6.95 5.31 -1.86
N ASP A 288 8.17 5.08 -2.35
CA ASP A 288 9.15 4.19 -1.73
C ASP A 288 10.11 5.02 -0.87
N VAL A 289 10.07 4.82 0.43
CA VAL A 289 10.88 5.55 1.40
C VAL A 289 11.81 4.57 2.10
N THR A 290 13.10 4.86 2.05
CA THR A 290 14.12 4.02 2.71
C THR A 290 14.97 4.88 3.63
N GLY A 291 15.03 4.49 4.89
CA GLY A 291 15.85 5.13 5.91
C GLY A 291 16.84 4.17 6.56
N THR A 292 17.90 4.74 7.12
CA THR A 292 18.85 4.01 7.97
C THR A 292 18.60 4.24 9.46
N TYR A 293 17.71 5.17 9.79
CA TYR A 293 17.29 5.50 11.15
C TYR A 293 15.77 5.54 11.29
N CYS A 294 15.09 6.41 10.54
CA CYS A 294 13.63 6.56 10.56
C CYS A 294 13.16 7.01 9.17
N ASP A 295 12.14 6.38 8.66
CA ASP A 295 11.62 6.72 7.33
C ASP A 295 10.77 7.98 7.39
N VAL A 296 9.84 8.06 8.35
CA VAL A 296 8.96 9.22 8.52
C VAL A 296 8.88 9.62 10.00
N PHE A 297 9.23 10.87 10.30
CA PHE A 297 9.13 11.45 11.63
C PHE A 297 8.17 12.65 11.66
N VAL A 298 7.14 12.56 12.48
CA VAL A 298 6.10 13.58 12.65
C VAL A 298 6.15 14.16 14.04
N THR A 299 6.38 15.45 14.19
CA THR A 299 6.48 16.11 15.51
C THR A 299 5.70 17.42 15.55
N GLY A 300 4.60 17.48 16.29
CA GLY A 300 3.71 18.65 16.34
C GLY A 300 3.15 19.02 14.96
N ALA A 301 2.88 18.04 14.11
CA ALA A 301 2.50 18.19 12.71
C ALA A 301 1.52 17.08 12.31
N THR A 302 1.10 17.06 11.06
CA THR A 302 0.25 16.01 10.49
C THR A 302 0.96 15.31 9.32
N ALA A 303 0.95 13.98 9.31
CA ALA A 303 1.30 13.21 8.13
C ALA A 303 0.21 12.19 7.79
N ASN A 304 -0.09 12.09 6.49
CA ASN A 304 -1.03 11.13 5.92
C ASN A 304 -0.29 10.31 4.86
N LEU A 305 -0.14 9.01 5.11
CA LEU A 305 0.56 8.07 4.25
C LEU A 305 -0.46 7.13 3.61
N PHE A 306 -0.54 7.12 2.28
CA PHE A 306 -1.46 6.31 1.50
C PHE A 306 -0.67 5.37 0.57
N GLY A 307 -0.67 4.08 0.87
CA GLY A 307 0.12 3.10 0.13
C GLY A 307 1.63 3.33 0.26
N GLY A 308 2.38 2.72 -0.65
CA GLY A 308 3.83 2.79 -0.68
C GLY A 308 4.54 1.84 0.28
N THR A 309 5.86 1.87 0.22
CA THR A 309 6.76 1.06 1.05
C THR A 309 7.64 1.95 1.93
N TYR A 310 7.75 1.59 3.19
CA TYR A 310 8.57 2.28 4.19
C TYR A 310 9.53 1.25 4.76
N THR A 311 10.83 1.38 4.43
CA THR A 311 11.82 0.36 4.79
C THR A 311 12.95 0.98 5.60
N ASN A 312 12.96 0.69 6.89
CA ASN A 312 14.07 1.07 7.77
C ASN A 312 15.04 -0.10 7.92
N THR A 313 16.29 0.10 7.46
CA THR A 313 17.31 -0.93 7.53
C THR A 313 18.03 -0.99 8.86
N ASN A 314 17.90 0.04 9.69
CA ASN A 314 18.61 0.16 10.98
C ASN A 314 20.12 -0.12 10.88
N GLU A 315 20.74 0.25 9.77
CA GLU A 315 22.14 -0.09 9.45
C GLU A 315 23.14 0.47 10.46
N TYR A 316 22.75 1.52 11.22
CA TYR A 316 23.61 2.24 12.15
C TYR A 316 23.22 2.09 13.62
N ILE A 317 22.52 1.02 14.00
CA ILE A 317 22.04 0.76 15.37
C ILE A 317 23.13 0.86 16.45
N ASN A 318 24.36 0.51 16.14
CA ASN A 318 25.45 0.41 17.11
C ASN A 318 26.51 1.51 16.97
N HIS A 319 26.23 2.62 16.29
CA HIS A 319 27.17 3.73 16.17
C HIS A 319 27.00 4.74 17.33
N GLU A 320 28.04 4.89 18.14
CA GLU A 320 28.07 5.90 19.20
C GLU A 320 27.89 7.33 18.59
N PRO A 321 27.10 8.21 19.20
CA PRO A 321 26.45 8.10 20.51
C PRO A 321 25.04 7.48 20.51
N ILE A 322 24.56 6.91 19.41
CA ILE A 322 23.20 6.43 19.26
C ILE A 322 23.18 4.90 19.41
N ASN A 323 22.75 4.46 20.58
CA ASN A 323 22.59 3.06 20.95
C ASN A 323 21.13 2.62 21.04
N TYR A 324 20.24 3.21 20.24
CA TYR A 324 18.83 2.78 20.23
C TYR A 324 18.32 2.59 18.82
N GLU A 325 17.61 1.53 18.68
CA GLU A 325 16.90 1.14 17.48
C GLU A 325 15.76 2.11 17.23
N SER A 326 15.66 2.68 16.04
CA SER A 326 14.62 3.64 15.70
C SER A 326 13.45 2.97 14.97
N PRO A 327 12.23 3.43 15.19
CA PRO A 327 11.08 2.98 14.41
C PRO A 327 11.15 3.47 12.97
N ALA A 328 10.56 2.71 12.04
CA ALA A 328 10.42 3.17 10.66
C ALA A 328 9.50 4.40 10.58
N LEU A 329 8.35 4.35 11.24
CA LEU A 329 7.41 5.47 11.30
C LEU A 329 7.24 5.94 12.74
N LYS A 330 7.37 7.25 12.99
CA LYS A 330 7.32 7.81 14.34
C LYS A 330 6.46 9.06 14.43
N VAL A 331 5.54 9.10 15.41
CA VAL A 331 4.78 10.31 15.73
C VAL A 331 5.07 10.78 17.16
N TRP A 332 5.30 12.09 17.31
CA TRP A 332 5.73 12.70 18.55
C TRP A 332 5.11 14.08 18.78
N ASN A 333 5.21 14.57 20.01
CA ASN A 333 4.87 15.92 20.44
C ASN A 333 3.47 16.38 19.98
N GLY A 334 2.46 15.51 20.19
CA GLY A 334 1.07 15.79 19.83
C GLY A 334 0.75 15.79 18.33
N GLY A 335 1.69 15.36 17.48
CA GLY A 335 1.45 15.21 16.06
C GLY A 335 0.38 14.15 15.75
N THR A 336 -0.01 14.08 14.47
CA THR A 336 -0.92 13.05 13.95
C THR A 336 -0.28 12.32 12.79
N LEU A 337 -0.26 11.00 12.87
CA LEU A 337 0.21 10.12 11.78
C LEU A 337 -0.91 9.16 11.40
N SER A 338 -1.37 9.25 10.17
CA SER A 338 -2.33 8.33 9.57
C SER A 338 -1.65 7.50 8.50
N VAL A 339 -1.73 6.17 8.60
CA VAL A 339 -1.13 5.23 7.65
C VAL A 339 -2.22 4.32 7.10
N ASN A 340 -2.38 4.30 5.80
CA ASN A 340 -3.41 3.50 5.14
C ASN A 340 -2.86 2.81 3.89
N GLY A 341 -2.97 1.49 3.82
CA GLY A 341 -2.59 0.68 2.66
C GLY A 341 -1.08 0.54 2.43
N ALA A 342 -0.25 0.87 3.42
CA ALA A 342 1.20 0.85 3.31
C ALA A 342 1.82 -0.48 3.78
N THR A 343 3.00 -0.80 3.24
CA THR A 343 3.90 -1.81 3.79
C THR A 343 4.98 -1.12 4.61
N VAL A 344 5.12 -1.50 5.88
CA VAL A 344 6.12 -0.95 6.81
C VAL A 344 7.02 -2.09 7.26
N ASP A 345 8.27 -2.03 6.84
CA ASP A 345 9.33 -3.00 7.17
C ASP A 345 10.41 -2.34 8.03
N CYS A 346 10.65 -2.88 9.21
CA CYS A 346 11.67 -2.35 10.12
C CYS A 346 12.60 -3.47 10.58
N THR A 347 13.33 -4.05 9.64
CA THR A 347 14.20 -5.21 9.87
C THR A 347 15.22 -4.91 10.96
N GLY A 348 15.14 -5.66 12.07
CA GLY A 348 16.02 -5.51 13.24
C GLY A 348 15.75 -4.26 14.07
N GLY A 349 14.72 -3.47 13.76
CA GLY A 349 14.36 -2.29 14.51
C GLY A 349 13.49 -2.56 15.73
N ASN A 350 13.41 -1.56 16.60
CA ASN A 350 12.63 -1.66 17.85
C ASN A 350 11.12 -1.67 17.57
N ALA A 351 10.64 -0.82 16.66
CA ALA A 351 9.24 -0.79 16.27
C ALA A 351 9.09 -0.46 14.79
N ALA A 352 8.11 -1.07 14.12
CA ALA A 352 7.77 -0.64 12.78
C ALA A 352 7.08 0.73 12.83
N ILE A 353 6.06 0.89 13.69
CA ILE A 353 5.34 2.17 13.87
C ILE A 353 5.29 2.52 15.35
N SER A 354 5.69 3.74 15.72
CA SER A 354 5.64 4.17 17.11
C SER A 354 4.86 5.47 17.33
N SER A 355 4.09 5.50 18.41
CA SER A 355 3.62 6.72 19.04
C SER A 355 4.38 6.91 20.34
N GLY A 356 5.38 7.77 20.32
CA GLY A 356 6.34 7.98 21.41
C GLY A 356 7.67 7.28 21.16
N GLU A 357 8.58 7.38 22.15
CA GLU A 357 9.91 6.77 22.10
C GLU A 357 9.86 5.34 22.62
N PRO A 358 10.36 4.36 21.90
CA PRO A 358 10.65 3.04 22.44
C PRO A 358 11.67 3.12 23.59
N ALA A 359 11.52 2.26 24.57
CA ALA A 359 12.18 2.31 25.88
C ALA A 359 13.67 2.68 25.84
N GLY A 360 14.08 3.62 26.71
CA GLY A 360 15.47 3.94 27.01
C GLY A 360 15.85 5.40 26.94
N SER A 361 15.00 6.30 26.44
CA SER A 361 15.31 7.73 26.46
C SER A 361 14.71 8.44 27.67
N ASP A 362 15.43 9.42 28.23
CA ASP A 362 14.98 10.29 29.31
C ASP A 362 13.81 11.22 28.91
N TYR A 363 13.32 11.12 27.69
CA TYR A 363 12.24 11.93 27.12
C TYR A 363 10.85 11.26 27.13
N ASP A 364 10.69 10.17 27.85
CA ASP A 364 9.49 9.32 27.87
C ASP A 364 8.17 10.03 28.17
N ASP A 365 8.20 11.09 28.97
CA ASP A 365 6.97 11.72 29.49
C ASP A 365 6.32 12.73 28.50
N GLN A 366 7.06 13.24 27.53
CA GLN A 366 6.56 14.22 26.55
C GLN A 366 6.32 13.61 25.17
N ALA A 367 6.73 12.37 24.98
CA ALA A 367 6.70 11.69 23.71
C ALA A 367 5.29 11.18 23.36
N GLY A 368 4.95 11.21 22.09
CA GLY A 368 3.74 10.62 21.54
C GLY A 368 2.84 11.59 20.80
N GLY A 369 1.97 11.01 20.01
CA GLY A 369 0.96 11.68 19.22
C GLY A 369 -0.18 10.73 18.88
N LYS A 370 -1.08 11.15 18.00
CA LYS A 370 -2.16 10.32 17.51
C LYS A 370 -1.68 9.47 16.32
N LEU A 371 -1.80 8.16 16.45
CA LEU A 371 -1.55 7.19 15.39
C LEU A 371 -2.88 6.59 14.89
N VAL A 372 -3.07 6.51 13.58
CA VAL A 372 -4.18 5.79 12.96
C VAL A 372 -3.60 4.83 11.92
N VAL A 373 -3.91 3.54 12.02
CA VAL A 373 -3.40 2.50 11.12
C VAL A 373 -4.58 1.77 10.46
N GLU A 374 -4.55 1.68 9.14
CA GLU A 374 -5.60 1.05 8.34
C GLU A 374 -5.02 0.33 7.13
N ASN A 375 -5.41 -0.93 6.89
CA ASN A 375 -5.01 -1.74 5.73
C ASN A 375 -3.50 -1.86 5.49
N CYS A 376 -2.70 -1.91 6.55
CA CYS A 376 -1.24 -1.96 6.46
C CYS A 376 -0.69 -3.37 6.66
N THR A 377 0.42 -3.68 5.99
CA THR A 377 1.30 -4.81 6.35
C THR A 377 2.46 -4.27 7.19
N ILE A 378 2.64 -4.80 8.39
CA ILE A 378 3.61 -4.34 9.39
C ILE A 378 4.52 -5.51 9.77
N GLN A 379 5.82 -5.38 9.48
CA GLN A 379 6.67 -6.56 9.53
C GLN A 379 8.09 -6.33 10.03
N ASN A 380 8.73 -7.45 10.44
CA ASN A 380 10.16 -7.62 10.70
C ASN A 380 10.73 -6.72 11.80
N SER A 381 9.96 -6.44 12.86
CA SER A 381 10.39 -5.57 13.97
C SER A 381 10.26 -6.26 15.33
N GLN A 382 10.89 -5.69 16.36
CA GLN A 382 10.62 -6.16 17.72
C GLN A 382 9.15 -5.92 18.11
N TYR A 383 8.62 -4.73 17.78
CA TYR A 383 7.21 -4.38 17.97
C TYR A 383 6.62 -3.87 16.65
N GLY A 384 5.54 -4.47 16.18
CA GLY A 384 4.82 -3.96 15.02
C GLY A 384 4.30 -2.53 15.28
N ILE A 385 3.53 -2.34 16.37
CA ILE A 385 3.07 -1.04 16.87
C ILE A 385 3.55 -0.86 18.31
N TYR A 386 4.23 0.26 18.57
CA TYR A 386 4.66 0.66 19.90
C TYR A 386 3.85 1.88 20.38
N LEU A 387 3.17 1.74 21.51
CA LEU A 387 2.45 2.85 22.17
C LEU A 387 3.15 3.23 23.46
N GLY A 388 3.85 4.36 23.44
CA GLY A 388 4.66 4.89 24.53
C GLY A 388 3.86 5.50 25.68
N LYS A 389 4.55 5.94 26.75
CA LYS A 389 3.93 6.47 27.98
C LYS A 389 3.31 7.84 27.82
N GLY A 390 3.84 8.70 26.93
CA GLY A 390 3.48 10.11 26.82
C GLY A 390 1.97 10.38 26.81
N GLU A 391 1.52 11.46 27.40
CA GLU A 391 0.08 11.76 27.53
C GLU A 391 -0.64 11.78 26.18
N ASN A 392 -0.02 12.34 25.15
CA ASN A 392 -0.57 12.43 23.80
C ASN A 392 -0.48 11.13 23.02
N ALA A 393 0.25 10.12 23.52
CA ALA A 393 0.41 8.85 22.83
C ALA A 393 -0.93 8.09 22.80
N SER A 394 -1.48 7.93 21.58
CA SER A 394 -2.69 7.18 21.31
C SER A 394 -2.59 6.46 19.98
N ALA A 395 -3.23 5.31 19.87
CA ALA A 395 -3.30 4.56 18.63
C ALA A 395 -4.72 4.04 18.37
N GLU A 396 -5.16 4.18 17.14
CA GLU A 396 -6.38 3.61 16.59
C GLU A 396 -6.00 2.62 15.48
N LEU A 397 -6.32 1.35 15.69
CA LEU A 397 -6.04 0.28 14.74
C LEU A 397 -7.35 -0.14 14.08
N LYS A 398 -7.48 0.11 12.80
CA LYS A 398 -8.67 -0.23 12.01
C LYS A 398 -8.52 -1.54 11.29
N SER A 399 -7.34 -1.77 10.67
CA SER A 399 -6.97 -3.04 10.05
C SER A 399 -5.45 -3.06 9.82
N ALA A 400 -4.82 -4.21 10.08
CA ALA A 400 -3.41 -4.45 9.76
C ALA A 400 -3.14 -5.95 9.66
N GLU A 401 -2.12 -6.31 8.89
CA GLU A 401 -1.51 -7.62 8.88
C GLU A 401 -0.14 -7.50 9.54
N PHE A 402 0.17 -8.40 10.47
CA PHE A 402 1.43 -8.43 11.18
C PHE A 402 2.22 -9.67 10.77
N GLU A 403 3.50 -9.48 10.41
CA GLU A 403 4.35 -10.56 9.93
C GLU A 403 5.77 -10.46 10.50
N GLY A 404 6.28 -11.54 11.12
CA GLY A 404 7.67 -11.61 11.57
C GLY A 404 8.07 -10.64 12.69
N ASN A 405 7.11 -10.06 13.42
CA ASN A 405 7.39 -9.24 14.59
C ASN A 405 7.55 -10.13 15.84
N ASP A 406 8.40 -9.74 16.79
CA ASP A 406 8.47 -10.43 18.09
C ASP A 406 7.16 -10.24 18.88
N SER A 407 6.56 -9.07 18.78
CA SER A 407 5.22 -8.76 19.28
C SER A 407 4.55 -7.78 18.32
N ASP A 408 3.28 -8.00 17.99
CA ASP A 408 2.57 -7.14 17.05
C ASP A 408 2.22 -5.79 17.65
N ILE A 409 1.88 -5.77 18.94
CA ILE A 409 1.52 -4.56 19.67
C ILE A 409 2.25 -4.53 21.01
N TYR A 410 2.90 -3.41 21.32
CA TYR A 410 3.42 -3.12 22.64
C TYR A 410 2.70 -1.92 23.27
N LEU A 411 2.24 -2.08 24.50
CA LEU A 411 1.61 -1.03 25.30
C LEU A 411 2.46 -0.66 26.50
N ALA A 412 2.92 0.57 26.58
CA ALA A 412 3.56 1.09 27.78
C ALA A 412 2.58 1.11 28.96
N SER A 413 3.10 1.39 30.17
CA SER A 413 2.32 1.39 31.40
C SER A 413 1.05 2.25 31.29
N ASN A 414 -0.08 1.68 31.67
CA ASN A 414 -1.42 2.28 31.63
C ASN A 414 -1.95 2.67 30.23
N LYS A 415 -1.24 2.40 29.16
CA LYS A 415 -1.73 2.69 27.81
C LYS A 415 -2.73 1.62 27.35
N LYS A 416 -3.66 2.06 26.50
CA LYS A 416 -4.70 1.23 25.88
C LYS A 416 -4.75 1.58 24.40
N ILE A 417 -5.02 0.59 23.57
CA ILE A 417 -5.19 0.81 22.14
C ILE A 417 -6.68 0.82 21.77
N THR A 418 -7.07 1.69 20.85
CA THR A 418 -8.40 1.65 20.24
C THR A 418 -8.35 0.73 19.05
N ILE A 419 -9.23 -0.27 19.01
CA ILE A 419 -9.33 -1.22 17.91
C ILE A 419 -10.74 -1.13 17.32
N SER A 420 -10.82 -0.96 16.00
CA SER A 420 -12.09 -0.84 15.28
C SER A 420 -12.88 -2.14 15.30
N ASP A 421 -14.21 -2.04 15.23
CA ASP A 421 -15.13 -3.17 15.10
C ASP A 421 -14.92 -3.98 13.82
N THR A 422 -14.27 -3.38 12.83
CA THR A 422 -13.94 -4.03 11.54
C THR A 422 -12.63 -4.78 11.55
N PHE A 423 -11.85 -4.67 12.63
CA PHE A 423 -10.55 -5.31 12.74
C PHE A 423 -10.72 -6.83 12.87
N THR A 424 -10.22 -7.56 11.87
CA THR A 424 -10.22 -9.03 11.83
C THR A 424 -8.85 -9.48 11.37
N THR A 425 -8.08 -10.08 12.25
CA THR A 425 -6.77 -10.63 11.89
C THR A 425 -6.58 -12.04 12.43
N LYS A 426 -5.50 -12.68 12.01
CA LYS A 426 -4.86 -13.80 12.68
C LYS A 426 -4.58 -13.43 14.14
N ALA A 427 -4.13 -14.39 14.95
CA ALA A 427 -3.71 -14.13 16.33
C ALA A 427 -2.73 -12.94 16.38
N THR A 428 -3.12 -11.89 17.11
CA THR A 428 -2.29 -10.68 17.28
C THR A 428 -1.60 -10.73 18.63
N ILE A 429 -0.28 -10.74 18.62
CA ILE A 429 0.55 -10.86 19.83
C ILE A 429 0.67 -9.50 20.50
N ILE A 430 0.17 -9.39 21.74
CA ILE A 430 0.23 -8.15 22.52
C ILE A 430 1.15 -8.32 23.74
N LYS A 431 2.01 -7.34 23.96
CA LYS A 431 2.90 -7.22 25.11
C LYS A 431 2.63 -5.92 25.85
N VAL A 432 2.76 -5.92 27.15
CA VAL A 432 2.56 -4.74 28.00
C VAL A 432 3.73 -4.55 28.95
N ALA A 433 4.04 -3.31 29.30
CA ALA A 433 5.11 -2.97 30.25
C ALA A 433 4.80 -3.38 31.70
N ASP A 434 3.51 -3.45 32.05
CA ASP A 434 3.01 -3.67 33.42
C ASP A 434 1.97 -4.80 33.47
N PRO A 435 2.38 -6.06 33.12
CA PRO A 435 1.44 -7.19 33.12
C PRO A 435 0.94 -7.49 34.53
N LYS A 436 -0.36 -7.47 34.74
CA LYS A 436 -1.04 -7.76 36.00
C LYS A 436 -2.49 -8.13 35.77
N GLU A 437 -3.08 -8.81 36.75
CA GLU A 437 -4.52 -9.10 36.77
C GLU A 437 -5.36 -7.83 36.58
N GLY A 438 -6.34 -7.89 35.66
CA GLY A 438 -7.24 -6.78 35.34
C GLY A 438 -6.61 -5.66 34.53
N ARG A 439 -5.37 -5.80 33.98
CA ARG A 439 -4.72 -4.81 33.11
C ARG A 439 -5.51 -4.66 31.82
N GLN A 440 -6.18 -3.54 31.66
CA GLN A 440 -6.98 -3.23 30.47
C GLN A 440 -6.07 -2.95 29.25
N LEU A 441 -6.34 -3.61 28.12
CA LEU A 441 -5.56 -3.55 26.88
C LEU A 441 -6.18 -2.59 25.87
N THR A 442 -7.52 -2.61 25.74
CA THR A 442 -8.25 -1.80 24.76
C THR A 442 -9.16 -0.79 25.40
N VAL A 443 -9.55 0.23 24.65
CA VAL A 443 -10.56 1.20 25.06
C VAL A 443 -11.93 0.53 25.04
N ALA A 444 -12.84 0.92 25.96
CA ALA A 444 -14.21 0.42 25.99
C ALA A 444 -14.95 0.72 24.66
N GLY A 445 -15.86 -0.18 24.28
CA GLY A 445 -16.66 -0.06 23.05
C GLY A 445 -16.08 -0.78 21.82
N ASN A 446 -14.92 -1.44 21.95
CA ASN A 446 -14.35 -2.24 20.87
C ASN A 446 -15.10 -3.57 20.68
N ALA A 447 -15.08 -4.06 19.44
CA ALA A 447 -15.74 -5.32 19.09
C ALA A 447 -15.10 -6.53 19.76
N ASN A 448 -15.91 -7.53 19.99
CA ASN A 448 -15.59 -8.74 20.74
C ASN A 448 -15.01 -9.90 19.90
N LYS A 449 -14.25 -9.63 18.86
CA LYS A 449 -13.76 -10.70 17.95
C LYS A 449 -12.26 -10.64 17.68
N LEU A 450 -11.52 -10.04 18.58
CA LEU A 450 -10.07 -9.99 18.44
C LEU A 450 -9.45 -11.26 19.02
N ASN A 451 -8.54 -11.82 18.27
CA ASN A 451 -7.69 -12.89 18.74
C ASN A 451 -6.39 -12.29 19.29
N LEU A 452 -6.46 -11.73 20.51
CA LEU A 452 -5.30 -11.17 21.19
C LEU A 452 -4.62 -12.24 22.06
N VAL A 453 -3.32 -12.41 21.88
CA VAL A 453 -2.47 -13.36 22.63
C VAL A 453 -1.46 -12.58 23.45
N SER A 454 -1.44 -12.78 24.77
CA SER A 454 -0.43 -12.17 25.65
C SER A 454 0.83 -13.02 25.73
N GLN A 455 1.99 -12.35 25.69
CA GLN A 455 3.29 -13.01 25.89
C GLN A 455 3.71 -13.16 27.37
N ASP A 456 3.03 -12.52 28.30
CA ASP A 456 3.51 -12.32 29.70
C ASP A 456 2.96 -13.35 30.69
N GLY A 457 2.55 -14.53 30.21
CA GLY A 457 1.97 -15.59 31.05
C GLY A 457 0.56 -15.29 31.56
N TYR A 458 -0.03 -14.21 31.11
CA TYR A 458 -1.43 -13.86 31.30
C TYR A 458 -2.24 -14.30 30.10
N ARG A 459 -3.55 -14.42 30.30
CA ARG A 459 -4.53 -14.55 29.22
C ARG A 459 -5.13 -13.22 28.90
N VAL A 460 -5.57 -13.08 27.66
CA VAL A 460 -6.44 -12.01 27.26
C VAL A 460 -7.88 -12.46 27.41
N ALA A 461 -8.67 -11.74 28.20
CA ALA A 461 -10.10 -11.95 28.37
C ALA A 461 -10.87 -10.72 27.88
N TYR A 462 -12.15 -10.90 27.55
CA TYR A 462 -13.03 -9.84 27.11
C TYR A 462 -14.13 -9.58 28.14
N ASP A 463 -14.25 -8.31 28.57
CA ASP A 463 -15.35 -7.87 29.43
C ASP A 463 -16.57 -7.53 28.57
N LYS A 464 -17.58 -8.41 28.61
CA LYS A 464 -18.81 -8.26 27.81
C LYS A 464 -19.71 -7.09 28.28
N ALA A 465 -19.57 -6.68 29.55
CA ALA A 465 -20.39 -5.60 30.10
C ALA A 465 -19.84 -4.21 29.77
N GLN A 466 -18.52 -4.08 29.69
CA GLN A 466 -17.82 -2.84 29.43
C GLN A 466 -17.13 -2.79 28.07
N HIS A 467 -17.16 -3.89 27.31
CA HIS A 467 -16.65 -3.99 25.94
C HIS A 467 -15.16 -3.64 25.79
N TYR A 468 -14.28 -4.25 26.59
CA TYR A 468 -12.83 -4.12 26.44
C TYR A 468 -12.10 -5.45 26.70
N TYR A 469 -10.86 -5.54 26.23
CA TYR A 469 -9.97 -6.66 26.51
C TYR A 469 -9.04 -6.34 27.67
N TYR A 470 -8.74 -7.36 28.49
CA TYR A 470 -7.88 -7.22 29.68
C TYR A 470 -7.07 -8.50 29.93
N LEU A 471 -5.99 -8.36 30.73
CA LEU A 471 -5.18 -9.50 31.19
C LEU A 471 -5.80 -10.17 32.40
N THR A 472 -5.78 -11.50 32.44
CA THR A 472 -6.24 -12.30 33.57
C THR A 472 -5.32 -13.51 33.79
N GLN A 473 -5.08 -13.85 35.07
CA GLN A 473 -4.41 -15.10 35.45
C GLN A 473 -5.39 -16.29 35.61
N ARG A 474 -6.69 -16.03 35.46
CA ARG A 474 -7.71 -17.06 35.63
C ARG A 474 -7.40 -18.24 34.72
N ALA A 475 -7.45 -19.45 35.32
CA ALA A 475 -7.35 -20.67 34.53
C ALA A 475 -8.35 -20.62 33.36
N PRO A 476 -7.92 -20.93 32.17
CA PRO A 476 -8.74 -20.71 30.98
C PRO A 476 -10.06 -21.48 31.03
N GLY A 477 -11.18 -20.77 31.11
CA GLY A 477 -12.38 -21.22 30.42
C GLY A 477 -12.29 -20.71 28.99
N TYR A 478 -12.41 -21.57 28.02
CA TYR A 478 -12.49 -21.21 26.60
C TYR A 478 -13.93 -21.30 26.14
N THR A 479 -14.33 -20.46 25.22
CA THR A 479 -15.70 -20.50 24.70
C THR A 479 -15.81 -21.46 23.52
N LEU A 480 -16.99 -22.03 23.35
CA LEU A 480 -17.32 -22.88 22.20
C LEU A 480 -18.57 -22.36 21.50
N THR A 481 -18.43 -21.97 20.25
CA THR A 481 -19.56 -21.62 19.40
C THR A 481 -19.86 -22.76 18.42
N ALA A 482 -20.99 -23.43 18.61
CA ALA A 482 -21.49 -24.44 17.68
C ALA A 482 -22.46 -23.79 16.67
N LYS A 483 -22.25 -24.04 15.38
CA LYS A 483 -23.12 -23.58 14.28
C LYS A 483 -23.65 -24.78 13.53
N ASP A 484 -24.98 -24.80 13.33
CA ASP A 484 -25.67 -25.90 12.69
C ASP A 484 -25.42 -27.26 13.44
N ALA A 485 -25.15 -27.17 14.75
CA ALA A 485 -24.79 -28.27 15.61
C ALA A 485 -25.05 -27.95 17.08
N THR A 486 -25.23 -28.99 17.89
CA THR A 486 -25.29 -28.91 19.34
C THR A 486 -24.01 -29.47 19.96
N ALA A 487 -23.42 -28.71 20.87
CA ALA A 487 -22.25 -29.12 21.65
C ALA A 487 -22.68 -29.44 23.10
N THR A 488 -22.17 -30.53 23.67
CA THR A 488 -22.46 -30.96 25.02
C THR A 488 -21.22 -31.42 25.78
N ILE A 489 -21.25 -31.25 27.12
CA ILE A 489 -20.29 -31.85 28.03
C ILE A 489 -21.00 -32.71 29.07
N LYS A 490 -20.28 -33.67 29.67
CA LYS A 490 -20.76 -34.43 30.79
C LYS A 490 -20.22 -33.86 32.11
N ASN A 491 -21.15 -33.67 33.07
CA ASN A 491 -20.79 -33.34 34.45
C ASN A 491 -21.35 -34.43 35.36
N GLY A 492 -20.59 -35.46 35.64
CA GLY A 492 -21.07 -36.72 36.25
C GLY A 492 -22.03 -37.47 35.31
N ASP A 493 -23.25 -37.69 35.73
CA ASP A 493 -24.31 -38.34 34.91
C ASP A 493 -25.11 -37.32 34.07
N ASP A 494 -24.97 -36.03 34.34
CA ASP A 494 -25.72 -34.97 33.63
C ASP A 494 -25.04 -34.58 32.32
N VAL A 495 -25.87 -34.40 31.28
CA VAL A 495 -25.43 -33.83 29.99
C VAL A 495 -25.81 -32.37 29.93
N ILE A 496 -24.83 -31.49 29.86
CA ILE A 496 -24.99 -30.04 29.78
C ILE A 496 -24.88 -29.62 28.31
N VAL A 497 -25.87 -28.95 27.78
CA VAL A 497 -25.83 -28.30 26.46
C VAL A 497 -25.10 -26.99 26.61
N LEU A 498 -24.06 -26.81 25.83
CA LEU A 498 -23.23 -25.60 25.84
C LEU A 498 -23.85 -24.46 25.06
N THR A 499 -23.77 -23.29 25.61
CA THR A 499 -24.06 -22.02 24.93
C THR A 499 -22.75 -21.31 24.56
N PRO A 500 -22.76 -20.37 23.60
CA PRO A 500 -21.56 -19.61 23.23
C PRO A 500 -20.93 -18.81 24.38
N ASP A 501 -21.65 -18.66 25.49
CA ASP A 501 -21.21 -17.91 26.67
C ASP A 501 -20.60 -18.78 27.78
N ASP A 502 -20.68 -20.11 27.63
CA ASP A 502 -20.14 -21.04 28.61
C ASP A 502 -18.62 -21.14 28.49
N GLU A 503 -17.92 -20.96 29.60
CA GLU A 503 -16.48 -21.15 29.68
C GLU A 503 -16.15 -22.62 30.01
N ILE A 504 -15.36 -23.27 29.16
CA ILE A 504 -14.98 -24.66 29.24
C ILE A 504 -13.50 -24.79 29.53
N ALA A 505 -13.10 -25.55 30.54
CA ALA A 505 -11.70 -25.78 30.84
C ALA A 505 -10.99 -26.59 29.73
N LYS A 506 -9.72 -26.29 29.46
CA LYS A 506 -8.88 -27.11 28.57
C LYS A 506 -8.92 -28.58 28.98
N GLY A 507 -9.01 -29.46 27.99
CA GLY A 507 -9.03 -30.92 28.19
C GLY A 507 -10.42 -31.45 28.59
N THR A 508 -11.46 -30.63 28.72
CA THR A 508 -12.83 -31.08 28.91
C THR A 508 -13.32 -31.82 27.66
N PRO A 509 -13.78 -33.06 27.76
CA PRO A 509 -14.36 -33.78 26.62
C PRO A 509 -15.66 -33.13 26.16
N VAL A 510 -15.73 -32.74 24.91
CA VAL A 510 -16.91 -32.15 24.27
C VAL A 510 -17.46 -33.14 23.26
N THR A 511 -18.77 -33.29 23.26
CA THR A 511 -19.51 -34.09 22.26
C THR A 511 -20.27 -33.14 21.34
N LEU A 512 -20.10 -33.31 20.04
CA LEU A 512 -20.82 -32.60 19.00
C LEU A 512 -21.88 -33.48 18.38
N THR A 513 -23.02 -32.91 18.07
CA THR A 513 -24.08 -33.55 17.29
C THR A 513 -24.51 -32.57 16.21
N ALA A 514 -24.41 -32.95 14.95
CA ALA A 514 -24.88 -32.13 13.84
C ALA A 514 -26.41 -32.01 13.90
N ASP A 515 -26.93 -30.84 13.59
CA ASP A 515 -28.38 -30.65 13.46
C ASP A 515 -28.89 -31.47 12.25
N LYS A 516 -30.20 -31.76 12.27
CA LYS A 516 -30.82 -32.46 11.15
C LYS A 516 -30.57 -31.67 9.85
N ALA A 517 -30.08 -32.37 8.85
CA ALA A 517 -29.87 -31.75 7.54
C ALA A 517 -31.16 -31.12 7.02
N PRO A 518 -31.13 -29.86 6.55
CA PRO A 518 -32.27 -29.26 5.86
C PRO A 518 -32.72 -30.12 4.67
N GLU A 519 -33.98 -29.95 4.25
CA GLU A 519 -34.53 -30.69 3.10
C GLU A 519 -33.67 -30.46 1.84
N GLY A 520 -33.32 -31.54 1.16
CA GLY A 520 -32.44 -31.48 -0.02
C GLY A 520 -30.94 -31.36 0.29
N LEU A 521 -30.55 -31.43 1.56
CA LEU A 521 -29.13 -31.44 1.96
C LEU A 521 -28.80 -32.72 2.73
N LYS A 522 -27.56 -33.19 2.62
CA LYS A 522 -26.99 -34.25 3.45
C LYS A 522 -25.78 -33.73 4.23
N PHE A 523 -25.50 -34.31 5.36
CA PHE A 523 -24.32 -33.99 6.14
C PHE A 523 -23.07 -34.38 5.37
N LEU A 524 -22.13 -33.44 5.23
CA LEU A 524 -20.85 -33.64 4.55
C LEU A 524 -19.71 -33.85 5.55
N GLY A 525 -19.70 -33.11 6.66
CA GLY A 525 -18.61 -33.17 7.62
C GLY A 525 -18.62 -32.00 8.60
N TRP A 526 -17.48 -31.77 9.24
CA TRP A 526 -17.27 -30.75 10.25
C TRP A 526 -16.18 -29.77 9.85
N THR A 527 -16.31 -28.53 10.32
CA THR A 527 -15.22 -27.56 10.38
C THR A 527 -15.01 -27.16 11.83
N VAL A 528 -13.80 -27.32 12.33
CA VAL A 528 -13.38 -26.87 13.66
C VAL A 528 -12.31 -25.80 13.50
N MET A 529 -12.48 -24.68 14.15
CA MET A 529 -11.50 -23.59 14.22
C MET A 529 -11.15 -23.33 15.67
N VAL A 530 -9.87 -23.24 15.97
CA VAL A 530 -9.35 -22.81 17.27
C VAL A 530 -8.68 -21.47 17.06
N ASP A 531 -9.16 -20.44 17.77
CA ASP A 531 -8.68 -19.07 17.60
C ASP A 531 -8.67 -18.60 16.13
N GLY A 532 -9.66 -19.03 15.34
CA GLY A 532 -9.78 -18.72 13.92
C GLY A 532 -8.95 -19.59 12.97
N VAL A 533 -8.14 -20.50 13.48
CA VAL A 533 -7.32 -21.44 12.68
C VAL A 533 -8.04 -22.79 12.58
N VAL A 534 -8.17 -23.33 11.37
CA VAL A 534 -8.82 -24.63 11.14
C VAL A 534 -7.96 -25.76 11.69
N GLN A 535 -8.53 -26.60 12.54
CA GLN A 535 -7.91 -27.76 13.21
C GLN A 535 -8.90 -28.94 13.24
N ASN A 536 -9.24 -29.47 12.09
CA ASN A 536 -10.21 -30.59 11.99
C ASN A 536 -9.64 -31.91 12.52
N ASP A 537 -8.33 -32.02 12.67
CA ASP A 537 -7.62 -33.15 13.26
C ASP A 537 -7.89 -33.34 14.77
N LEU A 538 -8.46 -32.36 15.42
CA LEU A 538 -8.94 -32.48 16.80
C LEU A 538 -10.11 -33.45 16.96
N LEU A 539 -10.89 -33.68 15.91
CA LEU A 539 -12.11 -34.48 15.98
C LEU A 539 -11.81 -35.97 16.04
N LYS A 540 -12.52 -36.64 16.93
CA LYS A 540 -12.58 -38.09 17.07
C LYS A 540 -14.00 -38.55 16.76
N PHE A 541 -14.16 -39.49 15.88
CA PHE A 541 -15.46 -40.04 15.50
C PHE A 541 -15.72 -41.34 16.27
N PRO A 542 -16.70 -41.36 17.20
CA PRO A 542 -17.04 -42.54 17.96
C PRO A 542 -17.57 -43.68 17.09
N ASN A 543 -18.16 -43.37 15.96
CA ASN A 543 -18.65 -44.29 14.93
C ASN A 543 -18.19 -43.77 13.56
N GLU A 544 -17.35 -44.54 12.88
CA GLU A 544 -16.85 -44.19 11.53
C GLU A 544 -17.96 -44.18 10.46
N GLU A 545 -19.05 -44.94 10.69
CA GLU A 545 -20.18 -44.97 9.75
C GLU A 545 -21.18 -43.81 9.97
N ASP A 546 -21.17 -43.16 11.14
CA ASP A 546 -22.05 -42.04 11.49
C ASP A 546 -21.18 -40.86 11.99
N GLN A 547 -20.73 -40.06 11.08
CA GLN A 547 -19.92 -38.89 11.36
C GLN A 547 -20.71 -37.65 11.79
N THR A 548 -22.04 -37.74 11.88
CA THR A 548 -22.88 -36.66 12.43
C THR A 548 -22.62 -36.42 13.92
N LYS A 549 -21.92 -37.33 14.57
CA LYS A 549 -21.44 -37.19 15.95
C LYS A 549 -19.92 -37.24 16.00
N ALA A 550 -19.34 -36.27 16.67
CA ALA A 550 -17.90 -36.17 16.87
C ALA A 550 -17.60 -35.80 18.33
N THR A 551 -16.38 -36.10 18.77
CA THR A 551 -15.89 -35.69 20.08
C THR A 551 -14.51 -35.06 19.95
N PHE A 552 -14.17 -34.16 20.84
CA PHE A 552 -12.83 -33.62 20.98
C PHE A 552 -12.58 -33.16 22.42
N ASP A 553 -11.31 -33.08 22.80
CA ASP A 553 -10.93 -32.51 24.08
C ASP A 553 -10.70 -31.00 23.87
N MET A 554 -11.36 -30.13 24.68
CA MET A 554 -11.28 -28.67 24.53
C MET A 554 -9.83 -28.20 24.47
N PRO A 555 -9.38 -27.56 23.39
CA PRO A 555 -8.02 -27.07 23.27
C PRO A 555 -7.77 -25.83 24.13
N ALA A 556 -6.53 -25.30 24.10
CA ALA A 556 -6.21 -24.03 24.73
C ALA A 556 -6.50 -22.88 23.75
N GLY A 557 -7.79 -22.59 23.52
CA GLY A 557 -8.26 -21.53 22.62
C GLY A 557 -9.78 -21.55 22.47
N ASP A 558 -10.34 -20.45 21.99
CA ASP A 558 -11.77 -20.38 21.69
C ASP A 558 -12.10 -21.20 20.44
N VAL A 559 -13.11 -22.02 20.51
CA VAL A 559 -13.46 -22.96 19.47
C VAL A 559 -14.73 -22.53 18.73
N THR A 560 -14.69 -22.54 17.41
CA THR A 560 -15.87 -22.47 16.57
C THR A 560 -16.00 -23.79 15.81
N VAL A 561 -17.14 -24.46 16.00
CA VAL A 561 -17.47 -25.68 15.29
C VAL A 561 -18.64 -25.43 14.36
N ARG A 562 -18.60 -26.01 13.17
CA ARG A 562 -19.70 -25.95 12.22
C ARG A 562 -19.93 -27.30 11.57
N ALA A 563 -21.20 -27.76 11.57
CA ALA A 563 -21.62 -28.84 10.70
C ALA A 563 -21.78 -28.33 9.27
N VAL A 564 -21.24 -29.06 8.32
CA VAL A 564 -21.26 -28.72 6.89
C VAL A 564 -22.20 -29.67 6.17
N TYR A 565 -23.05 -29.12 5.31
CA TYR A 565 -24.02 -29.88 4.53
C TYR A 565 -23.83 -29.60 3.05
N GLU A 566 -23.98 -30.63 2.23
CA GLU A 566 -23.98 -30.52 0.78
C GLU A 566 -25.38 -30.79 0.20
N ILE A 567 -25.65 -30.28 -0.98
CA ILE A 567 -26.91 -30.53 -1.69
C ILE A 567 -26.97 -32.03 -2.07
N VAL A 568 -28.06 -32.70 -1.73
CA VAL A 568 -28.35 -33.99 -2.31
C VAL A 568 -28.83 -33.72 -3.72
N ASP A 569 -27.91 -33.78 -4.68
CA ASP A 569 -28.27 -33.71 -6.07
C ASP A 569 -29.28 -34.85 -6.37
N PRO A 570 -30.41 -34.58 -7.00
CA PRO A 570 -31.12 -35.62 -7.71
C PRO A 570 -30.16 -36.13 -8.77
N VAL A 571 -29.64 -37.34 -8.52
CA VAL A 571 -28.65 -38.07 -9.30
C VAL A 571 -28.40 -37.43 -10.67
N ASP A 572 -27.38 -36.60 -10.80
CA ASP A 572 -26.87 -36.23 -12.12
C ASP A 572 -26.02 -37.43 -12.59
N PRO A 573 -26.48 -38.22 -13.56
CA PRO A 573 -25.74 -39.41 -14.01
C PRO A 573 -24.45 -39.04 -14.75
N VAL A 574 -24.20 -37.76 -14.99
CA VAL A 574 -23.20 -37.29 -15.94
C VAL A 574 -21.97 -36.63 -15.32
N ASP A 575 -22.01 -36.24 -14.05
CA ASP A 575 -20.81 -35.72 -13.35
C ASP A 575 -20.25 -36.80 -12.40
N PRO A 576 -19.44 -37.74 -12.88
CA PRO A 576 -18.66 -38.56 -11.99
C PRO A 576 -17.72 -37.59 -11.24
N VAL A 577 -17.73 -37.71 -9.93
CA VAL A 577 -16.90 -37.01 -8.97
C VAL A 577 -15.60 -36.60 -9.63
N ASP A 578 -15.39 -35.29 -9.75
CA ASP A 578 -14.16 -34.72 -10.31
C ASP A 578 -12.95 -35.41 -9.67
N PRO A 579 -12.05 -36.07 -10.39
CA PRO A 579 -10.96 -36.85 -9.83
C PRO A 579 -9.98 -36.03 -8.96
N VAL A 580 -10.14 -34.71 -8.94
CA VAL A 580 -9.42 -33.79 -8.03
C VAL A 580 -10.00 -33.80 -6.61
N LEU A 581 -11.21 -34.31 -6.38
CA LEU A 581 -11.90 -34.28 -5.10
C LEU A 581 -11.70 -35.49 -4.16
N PRO A 582 -11.34 -36.72 -4.59
CA PRO A 582 -11.20 -37.86 -3.66
C PRO A 582 -10.05 -37.77 -2.68
N GLY A 583 -9.08 -36.88 -2.86
CA GLY A 583 -7.95 -36.70 -1.95
C GLY A 583 -8.20 -35.70 -0.83
N VAL A 584 -9.32 -34.99 -0.86
CA VAL A 584 -9.59 -33.81 -0.01
C VAL A 584 -10.56 -34.11 1.13
N ILE A 585 -11.17 -35.29 1.17
CA ILE A 585 -12.35 -35.57 1.98
C ILE A 585 -12.04 -35.88 3.47
N ILE A 586 -10.80 -36.02 3.91
CA ILE A 586 -10.52 -36.47 5.28
C ILE A 586 -9.80 -35.45 6.19
N GLY A 587 -9.52 -34.23 5.78
CA GLY A 587 -8.88 -33.28 6.72
C GLY A 587 -8.58 -31.90 6.20
N GLY A 588 -8.74 -31.69 4.91
CA GLY A 588 -8.34 -30.44 4.27
C GLY A 588 -9.38 -29.73 3.41
N ALA A 589 -10.54 -30.38 3.22
CA ALA A 589 -11.56 -29.94 2.25
C ALA A 589 -12.04 -28.49 2.42
N VAL A 590 -12.08 -27.99 3.64
CA VAL A 590 -12.55 -26.62 3.92
C VAL A 590 -11.47 -25.59 3.66
N ILE A 591 -10.21 -25.92 3.90
CA ILE A 591 -9.09 -24.99 3.62
C ILE A 591 -8.86 -24.87 2.11
N LEU A 592 -8.86 -25.98 1.39
CA LEU A 592 -8.76 -25.98 -0.08
C LEU A 592 -10.00 -25.35 -0.72
N GLY A 593 -11.19 -25.67 -0.28
CA GLY A 593 -12.42 -25.04 -0.78
C GLY A 593 -12.49 -23.54 -0.47
N ALA A 594 -12.02 -23.07 0.69
CA ALA A 594 -11.93 -21.65 0.99
C ALA A 594 -10.80 -20.96 0.22
N TYR A 595 -9.64 -21.60 0.10
CA TYR A 595 -8.51 -21.12 -0.69
C TYR A 595 -8.85 -21.10 -2.17
N GLU A 596 -9.41 -22.17 -2.72
CA GLU A 596 -9.82 -22.25 -4.12
C GLU A 596 -11.01 -21.35 -4.42
N THR A 597 -11.97 -21.21 -3.51
CA THR A 597 -13.06 -20.22 -3.64
C THR A 597 -12.51 -18.79 -3.59
N GLY A 598 -11.56 -18.51 -2.71
CA GLY A 598 -10.89 -17.21 -2.62
C GLY A 598 -10.07 -16.89 -3.86
N THR A 599 -9.24 -17.82 -4.32
CA THR A 599 -8.46 -17.67 -5.57
C THR A 599 -9.35 -17.66 -6.82
N GLY A 600 -10.42 -18.43 -6.81
CA GLY A 600 -11.43 -18.43 -7.86
C GLY A 600 -12.19 -17.11 -7.93
N ILE A 601 -12.57 -16.53 -6.81
CA ILE A 601 -13.19 -15.19 -6.75
C ILE A 601 -12.19 -14.12 -7.21
N TYR A 602 -10.94 -14.19 -6.77
CA TYR A 602 -9.88 -13.28 -7.21
C TYR A 602 -9.65 -13.36 -8.73
N ARG A 603 -9.62 -14.55 -9.29
CA ARG A 603 -9.49 -14.77 -10.74
C ARG A 603 -10.71 -14.28 -11.52
N LEU A 604 -11.92 -14.49 -11.00
CA LEU A 604 -13.16 -13.96 -11.58
C LEU A 604 -13.22 -12.43 -11.53
N MET A 605 -12.72 -11.81 -10.48
CA MET A 605 -12.65 -10.35 -10.37
C MET A 605 -11.65 -9.74 -11.38
N ASN A 606 -10.61 -10.49 -11.75
CA ASN A 606 -9.64 -10.07 -12.76
C ASN A 606 -10.11 -10.34 -14.21
N MET A 607 -11.23 -11.03 -14.41
CA MET A 607 -11.88 -11.23 -15.71
C MET A 607 -12.80 -10.03 -16.04
N GLN A 608 -12.24 -8.84 -16.15
CA GLN A 608 -13.02 -7.64 -16.43
C GLN A 608 -13.76 -7.73 -17.77
N GLY A 609 -15.07 -7.54 -17.77
CA GLY A 609 -15.91 -7.49 -18.97
C GLY A 609 -16.42 -8.83 -19.46
N ILE A 610 -16.16 -9.94 -18.78
CA ILE A 610 -16.68 -11.27 -19.14
C ILE A 610 -17.89 -11.57 -18.25
N PRO A 611 -19.10 -11.81 -18.82
CA PRO A 611 -20.26 -12.21 -18.02
C PRO A 611 -20.02 -13.58 -17.39
N LEU A 612 -20.40 -13.74 -16.12
CA LEU A 612 -20.31 -15.02 -15.43
C LEU A 612 -21.38 -15.98 -15.96
N PRO A 613 -21.00 -17.14 -16.53
CA PRO A 613 -21.95 -18.13 -17.01
C PRO A 613 -22.78 -18.67 -15.83
N SER A 614 -24.06 -18.84 -16.06
CA SER A 614 -25.04 -19.34 -15.09
C SER A 614 -25.36 -20.83 -15.27
N ASN A 615 -25.08 -21.36 -16.44
CA ASN A 615 -25.37 -22.75 -16.83
C ASN A 615 -24.23 -23.35 -17.65
N ARG A 616 -24.35 -24.63 -17.95
CA ARG A 616 -23.28 -25.42 -18.61
C ARG A 616 -22.98 -24.95 -20.02
N ILE A 617 -24.03 -24.60 -20.80
CA ILE A 617 -23.78 -24.16 -22.19
C ILE A 617 -23.11 -22.78 -22.23
N GLU A 618 -23.56 -21.85 -21.41
CA GLU A 618 -22.89 -20.54 -21.32
C GLU A 618 -21.40 -20.66 -20.92
N LEU A 619 -21.06 -21.62 -20.05
CA LEU A 619 -19.68 -21.90 -19.69
C LEU A 619 -18.91 -22.53 -20.86
N ALA A 620 -19.52 -23.44 -21.60
CA ALA A 620 -18.91 -24.06 -22.75
C ALA A 620 -18.61 -23.04 -23.86
N GLU A 621 -19.59 -22.22 -24.21
CA GLU A 621 -19.47 -21.16 -25.19
C GLU A 621 -18.40 -20.13 -24.77
N LEU A 622 -18.39 -19.70 -23.52
CA LEU A 622 -17.41 -18.74 -22.99
C LEU A 622 -15.97 -19.23 -23.17
N VAL A 623 -15.67 -20.49 -22.78
CA VAL A 623 -14.32 -21.05 -22.87
C VAL A 623 -13.93 -21.30 -24.33
N TRP A 624 -14.87 -21.84 -25.12
CA TRP A 624 -14.68 -22.11 -26.56
C TRP A 624 -14.45 -20.83 -27.37
N GLU A 625 -15.21 -19.75 -27.10
CA GLU A 625 -14.99 -18.43 -27.71
C GLU A 625 -13.61 -17.89 -27.36
N ARG A 626 -13.21 -18.03 -26.09
CA ARG A 626 -11.89 -17.56 -25.65
C ARG A 626 -10.76 -18.36 -26.29
N ALA A 627 -10.98 -19.63 -26.60
CA ALA A 627 -10.05 -20.47 -27.36
C ALA A 627 -10.00 -20.13 -28.86
N GLY A 628 -10.80 -19.19 -29.35
CA GLY A 628 -10.84 -18.78 -30.74
C GLY A 628 -11.81 -19.60 -31.58
N LYS A 629 -12.82 -20.23 -30.98
CA LYS A 629 -13.86 -21.06 -31.64
C LYS A 629 -13.27 -22.21 -32.49
N PRO A 630 -12.40 -23.06 -31.92
CA PRO A 630 -11.82 -24.18 -32.68
C PRO A 630 -12.90 -25.17 -33.06
N GLU A 631 -12.80 -25.73 -34.32
CA GLU A 631 -13.74 -26.76 -34.80
C GLU A 631 -13.49 -28.07 -34.04
N PRO A 632 -14.53 -28.68 -33.41
CA PRO A 632 -14.41 -30.00 -32.80
C PRO A 632 -14.12 -31.07 -33.85
N GLN A 633 -13.27 -32.04 -33.50
CA GLN A 633 -12.82 -33.07 -34.42
C GLN A 633 -13.81 -34.22 -34.56
N ASN A 634 -14.58 -34.49 -33.49
CA ASN A 634 -15.47 -35.66 -33.39
C ASN A 634 -16.94 -35.32 -33.55
N MET A 635 -17.29 -34.12 -33.98
CA MET A 635 -18.69 -33.73 -34.21
C MET A 635 -19.17 -34.13 -35.59
N THR A 636 -20.30 -34.84 -35.65
CA THR A 636 -20.98 -35.24 -36.89
C THR A 636 -22.47 -35.02 -36.74
N ASP A 637 -23.21 -34.98 -37.86
CA ASP A 637 -24.68 -34.82 -37.82
C ASP A 637 -25.39 -35.98 -37.09
N GLU A 638 -24.72 -37.11 -36.87
CA GLU A 638 -25.27 -38.29 -36.20
C GLU A 638 -25.05 -38.31 -34.68
N ASN A 639 -24.11 -37.49 -34.18
CA ASN A 639 -23.75 -37.48 -32.75
C ASN A 639 -24.03 -36.15 -32.03
N LEU A 640 -24.86 -35.28 -32.61
CA LEU A 640 -25.28 -34.04 -31.93
C LEU A 640 -25.97 -34.36 -30.60
N TYR A 641 -25.71 -33.53 -29.61
CA TYR A 641 -26.35 -33.70 -28.30
C TYR A 641 -27.87 -33.50 -28.41
N ALA A 642 -28.63 -34.46 -27.92
CA ALA A 642 -30.09 -34.52 -28.07
C ALA A 642 -30.87 -33.40 -27.36
N ASP A 643 -30.22 -32.73 -26.41
CA ASP A 643 -30.79 -31.66 -25.58
C ASP A 643 -30.24 -30.27 -25.90
N ILE A 644 -29.48 -30.15 -27.00
CA ILE A 644 -29.09 -28.86 -27.62
C ILE A 644 -29.77 -28.81 -28.97
N ASP A 645 -30.34 -27.65 -29.33
CA ASP A 645 -31.01 -27.50 -30.64
C ASP A 645 -30.01 -27.81 -31.78
N ALA A 646 -30.41 -28.65 -32.71
CA ALA A 646 -29.58 -29.04 -33.84
C ALA A 646 -29.23 -27.87 -34.78
N ASP A 647 -30.08 -26.85 -34.82
CA ASP A 647 -29.83 -25.60 -35.57
C ASP A 647 -28.91 -24.64 -34.82
N ASP A 648 -28.68 -24.82 -33.50
CA ASP A 648 -27.72 -24.06 -32.71
C ASP A 648 -26.31 -24.66 -32.84
N THR A 649 -25.73 -24.42 -34.01
CA THR A 649 -24.41 -24.98 -34.38
C THR A 649 -23.28 -24.52 -33.48
N ASP A 650 -23.34 -23.31 -32.94
CA ASP A 650 -22.30 -22.78 -32.04
C ASP A 650 -22.37 -23.48 -30.67
N ALA A 651 -23.56 -23.66 -30.12
CA ALA A 651 -23.75 -24.39 -28.84
C ALA A 651 -23.32 -25.87 -28.98
N GLN A 652 -23.68 -26.55 -30.11
CA GLN A 652 -23.23 -27.90 -30.37
C GLN A 652 -21.71 -28.01 -30.48
N LYS A 653 -21.05 -27.09 -31.23
CA LYS A 653 -19.60 -27.05 -31.37
C LYS A 653 -18.89 -26.78 -30.05
N ALA A 654 -19.38 -25.81 -29.27
CA ALA A 654 -18.82 -25.50 -27.97
C ALA A 654 -18.88 -26.69 -27.02
N ALA A 655 -20.04 -27.34 -26.93
CA ALA A 655 -20.25 -28.51 -26.08
C ALA A 655 -19.35 -29.70 -26.49
N HIS A 656 -19.28 -30.04 -27.80
CA HIS A 656 -18.40 -31.08 -28.31
C HIS A 656 -16.94 -30.81 -28.07
N TRP A 657 -16.48 -29.57 -28.32
CA TRP A 657 -15.10 -29.19 -28.08
C TRP A 657 -14.72 -29.26 -26.61
N MET A 658 -15.59 -28.80 -25.69
CA MET A 658 -15.34 -28.88 -24.24
C MET A 658 -15.21 -30.34 -23.77
N VAL A 659 -15.96 -31.26 -24.36
CA VAL A 659 -15.86 -32.68 -24.05
C VAL A 659 -14.59 -33.28 -24.62
N GLU A 660 -14.22 -32.96 -25.88
CA GLU A 660 -12.97 -33.40 -26.52
C GLU A 660 -11.74 -32.93 -25.74
N GLN A 661 -11.79 -31.72 -25.18
CA GLN A 661 -10.70 -31.19 -24.38
C GLN A 661 -10.74 -31.69 -22.92
N GLU A 662 -11.64 -32.58 -22.56
CA GLU A 662 -11.86 -33.10 -21.20
C GLU A 662 -12.09 -32.01 -20.16
N LEU A 663 -12.67 -30.90 -20.56
CA LEU A 663 -13.04 -29.78 -19.67
C LEU A 663 -14.45 -29.96 -19.09
N MET A 664 -15.30 -30.69 -19.81
CA MET A 664 -16.64 -31.09 -19.39
C MET A 664 -16.93 -32.53 -19.80
N LYS A 665 -17.93 -33.12 -19.15
CA LYS A 665 -18.44 -34.47 -19.51
C LYS A 665 -19.89 -34.34 -19.97
N PHE A 666 -20.39 -35.37 -20.63
CA PHE A 666 -21.77 -35.50 -21.08
C PHE A 666 -22.35 -36.83 -20.64
N ASP A 667 -23.67 -36.99 -20.73
CA ASP A 667 -24.39 -38.24 -20.48
C ASP A 667 -24.26 -39.14 -21.71
N GLU A 668 -23.33 -40.08 -21.65
CA GLU A 668 -23.05 -41.03 -22.78
C GLU A 668 -24.25 -41.94 -23.05
N ASP A 669 -25.01 -42.34 -22.03
CA ASP A 669 -26.15 -43.27 -22.17
C ASP A 669 -27.33 -42.65 -22.93
N ASN A 670 -27.56 -41.34 -22.74
CA ASN A 670 -28.66 -40.62 -23.34
C ASN A 670 -28.23 -39.61 -24.42
N ASN A 671 -26.96 -39.48 -24.69
CA ASN A 671 -26.36 -38.48 -25.57
C ASN A 671 -26.80 -37.05 -25.28
N LYS A 672 -26.70 -36.63 -23.99
CA LYS A 672 -27.13 -35.31 -23.53
C LYS A 672 -25.98 -34.54 -22.87
N PHE A 673 -25.90 -33.25 -23.19
CA PHE A 673 -24.92 -32.32 -22.57
C PHE A 673 -25.45 -31.64 -21.33
N HIS A 674 -26.77 -31.59 -21.14
CA HIS A 674 -27.46 -30.85 -20.06
C HIS A 674 -27.17 -29.34 -20.07
N PRO A 675 -27.45 -28.61 -21.16
CA PRO A 675 -27.04 -27.23 -21.40
C PRO A 675 -27.56 -26.25 -20.32
N CYS A 676 -28.78 -26.47 -19.81
CA CYS A 676 -29.43 -25.60 -18.84
C CYS A 676 -29.04 -25.89 -17.39
N PHE A 677 -28.20 -26.89 -17.09
CA PHE A 677 -27.81 -27.18 -15.72
C PHE A 677 -26.97 -26.03 -15.15
N PRO A 678 -27.30 -25.56 -13.93
CA PRO A 678 -26.60 -24.45 -13.33
C PRO A 678 -25.16 -24.83 -12.99
N VAL A 679 -24.21 -23.93 -13.28
CA VAL A 679 -22.82 -24.08 -12.87
C VAL A 679 -22.49 -23.21 -11.67
N SER A 680 -21.74 -23.74 -10.73
CA SER A 680 -21.25 -22.96 -9.62
C SER A 680 -20.10 -22.03 -10.05
N LYS A 681 -19.91 -20.91 -9.35
CA LYS A 681 -18.78 -20.02 -9.61
C LYS A 681 -17.44 -20.74 -9.48
N LEU A 682 -17.33 -21.69 -8.56
CA LEU A 682 -16.16 -22.53 -8.39
C LEU A 682 -15.92 -23.38 -9.65
N ARG A 683 -16.95 -23.99 -10.20
CA ARG A 683 -16.84 -24.78 -11.44
C ARG A 683 -16.37 -23.93 -12.60
N VAL A 684 -16.90 -22.73 -12.76
CA VAL A 684 -16.43 -21.77 -13.78
C VAL A 684 -14.94 -21.51 -13.64
N CYS A 685 -14.45 -21.22 -12.43
CA CYS A 685 -13.03 -20.95 -12.19
C CYS A 685 -12.14 -22.16 -12.45
N LEU A 686 -12.55 -23.34 -12.01
CA LEU A 686 -11.78 -24.57 -12.19
C LEU A 686 -11.71 -24.93 -13.68
N THR A 687 -12.83 -24.87 -14.40
CA THR A 687 -12.86 -25.15 -15.84
C THR A 687 -11.99 -24.16 -16.63
N TRP A 688 -12.06 -22.88 -16.26
CA TRP A 688 -11.21 -21.84 -16.87
C TRP A 688 -9.73 -22.08 -16.59
N GLN A 689 -9.36 -22.41 -15.34
CA GLN A 689 -7.97 -22.70 -15.01
C GLN A 689 -7.46 -23.95 -15.74
N ASN A 690 -8.27 -25.01 -15.78
CA ASN A 690 -7.90 -26.22 -16.53
C ASN A 690 -7.66 -25.93 -18.03
N ALA A 691 -8.48 -25.05 -18.61
CA ALA A 691 -8.29 -24.63 -20.00
C ALA A 691 -6.97 -23.86 -20.18
N LYS A 692 -6.59 -22.99 -19.22
CA LYS A 692 -5.29 -22.31 -19.21
C LYS A 692 -4.13 -23.28 -19.01
N ASP A 693 -4.21 -24.19 -18.07
CA ASP A 693 -3.16 -25.17 -17.78
C ASP A 693 -2.91 -26.11 -18.95
N LYS A 694 -3.94 -26.38 -19.75
CA LYS A 694 -3.85 -27.10 -21.03
C LYS A 694 -3.38 -26.22 -22.19
N GLY A 695 -3.19 -24.91 -21.99
CA GLY A 695 -2.76 -23.97 -23.03
C GLY A 695 -3.82 -23.73 -24.11
N LEU A 696 -5.09 -23.93 -23.80
CA LEU A 696 -6.20 -23.77 -24.74
C LEU A 696 -6.70 -22.32 -24.82
N ILE A 697 -6.50 -21.57 -23.76
CA ILE A 697 -6.84 -20.14 -23.63
C ILE A 697 -5.70 -19.39 -22.94
N ASP A 698 -5.60 -18.06 -23.18
CA ASP A 698 -4.58 -17.19 -22.58
C ASP A 698 -4.90 -16.79 -21.11
#